data_582ee0704b8745be7751d71ccec5ebcf
#
_entry.id   582ee0704b8745be7751d71ccec5ebcf
#
_cell.length_a   1.000
_cell.length_b   1.000
_cell.length_c   1.000
_cell.angle_alpha   90.00
_cell.angle_beta   90.00
_cell.angle_gamma   90.00
#
_symmetry.space_group_name_H-M   'P 1'
#
loop_
_entity.id
_entity.type
_entity.pdbx_description
1 polymer ?
#
loop_
_entity_poly.entity_id
_entity_poly.type
_entity_poly.pdbx_seq_one_letter_code
_entity_poly.pdbx_strand_id
1 'polypeptide(L)'
;MASGLRTLARATLTRHARPARANVARALAGVAPARASPAPAAGTRSGKAPVRVAVRARGYPTSADVKTMPSPGRRHGDLPKNFEHEAVEEGLYQMWEERGYFRPNESATGAPFVIPMPPPNVTGALHMGHAMFVTLQDVMTRSARMRGRKTLWLPGTDHAGIATQLVVERKLESEGVKRTDMSREEFVEKVWEWKAEYGGRIQQQIKRLGASCDWSRERFTLDDGLSESVLEAFITLHDRGLIYKGTYMVNWAPKLQTAVSDLEVEYSEEPGTLYFFKYPVEGGGPDDYLPVATTRPETILGDTAVAVNPEDDRFKHMIGKKCVVPFTGGRTVPIIGDSYVDMEFGTGALKITPGHDPNDYEIGKRVGLDIINIMNKDGTMNSNCGKYNGVDRADCRTQLWADMEAEGLAIKAEPYTNRVPRSQRGGEVIEPIVSEQWFCKMDTMAEPSLKAVETGELTIIPQRFEKIYKSWLTDIRDWCISRQLWRGHQIPVWYVHDSAEDLARAREGDRKGASKRYVVARNDAEAEEKAKAQYGDNIVLHREEDVLDTWFSSGLWPFSTCGWPNEEAPDMKNYFPASVLETGHDILFFWVARMIMMSYGMTGKLPFHTVFLHGLVRDSQGRKMSKSLGNVVDPLGVIADQGCDALRFTLATGTTPGQDLNLNLDRLASNRNFTNKIWNAGKFVLYSMEEMTDEERVALIDEGSALCADEASIAKLPLAERWIVSKLNATVDHVTNAQDKYDFGEAGRSMYTFFYDSFADWFIEGAKSRLYGADAEAARVTKAVTLYVLDRTLRLLHPFVPYVTEEVWQALPHRGEALIGQDWPEIGAFVDAPAVSSFENLQMIVTRIRNARAEYSVEPAKRIPAVIVATDAQANSAYGAEINLISTLARLDVAETVVASAPPDEVAAAPENYVQIIVNDSLEVYLPLAGLADPVKEVARLTKQETKMQKEIDGLSGRVNSPSFVNKAPAAVVEKARKELSDLEENLAVVRSRIAQMQALVSK
;
A
#
# COMPACT_ATOMS: atom_id res chain seq x y z
N MET A 1 31.97 -31.98 -13.47
CA MET A 1 33.28 -31.36 -13.78
C MET A 1 33.00 -29.88 -13.93
N ALA A 2 33.10 -29.17 -12.90
CA ALA A 2 34.32 -28.56 -12.37
C ALA A 2 34.68 -27.29 -13.17
N SER A 3 34.38 -26.20 -12.45
CA SER A 3 35.28 -25.09 -12.14
C SER A 3 35.58 -24.05 -13.23
N GLY A 4 35.36 -22.83 -12.85
CA GLY A 4 36.25 -21.72 -13.05
C GLY A 4 35.73 -20.63 -13.98
N LEU A 5 35.36 -19.52 -13.39
CA LEU A 5 36.03 -18.22 -13.50
C LEU A 5 35.13 -17.11 -12.95
N ARG A 6 35.40 -16.78 -11.68
CA ARG A 6 35.22 -15.41 -11.19
C ARG A 6 36.40 -14.60 -11.66
N THR A 7 36.19 -13.41 -12.15
CA THR A 7 36.95 -12.20 -11.76
C THR A 7 36.90 -11.12 -12.86
N LEU A 8 36.78 -9.86 -12.39
CA LEU A 8 37.06 -8.60 -13.08
C LEU A 8 35.93 -7.95 -13.92
N ALA A 9 35.27 -7.00 -13.28
CA ALA A 9 35.24 -5.62 -13.77
C ALA A 9 34.80 -4.68 -12.66
N ARG A 10 35.75 -4.24 -11.85
CA ARG A 10 35.74 -2.93 -11.14
C ARG A 10 36.71 -2.02 -11.86
N ALA A 11 36.34 -0.76 -11.94
CA ALA A 11 37.02 0.43 -12.44
C ALA A 11 36.49 0.87 -13.82
N THR A 12 35.70 1.97 -13.81
CA THR A 12 36.25 3.33 -13.92
C THR A 12 35.09 4.34 -13.72
N LEU A 13 35.16 5.02 -12.60
CA LEU A 13 34.45 6.29 -12.38
C LEU A 13 35.55 7.24 -11.89
N THR A 14 36.07 8.07 -12.76
CA THR A 14 36.84 9.24 -12.36
C THR A 14 36.39 10.48 -13.09
N ARG A 15 35.89 11.41 -12.25
CA ARG A 15 36.24 12.84 -12.21
C ARG A 15 35.93 13.72 -13.42
N HIS A 16 34.95 14.65 -13.12
CA HIS A 16 35.14 16.12 -13.28
C HIS A 16 33.80 16.71 -12.82
N ALA A 17 33.61 17.69 -11.96
CA ALA A 17 34.43 18.84 -11.57
C ALA A 17 33.95 19.38 -10.21
N ARG A 18 34.82 19.81 -9.37
CA ARG A 18 34.66 20.94 -8.45
C ARG A 18 35.47 22.11 -9.06
N PRO A 19 35.25 23.43 -8.79
CA PRO A 19 34.96 23.98 -7.47
C PRO A 19 33.97 25.18 -7.43
N ALA A 20 33.41 25.49 -6.27
CA ALA A 20 33.39 26.85 -5.73
C ALA A 20 32.89 26.83 -4.27
N ARG A 21 33.88 26.77 -3.36
CA ARG A 21 33.73 27.33 -2.01
C ARG A 21 34.40 28.69 -2.08
N ALA A 22 33.66 29.75 -1.70
CA ALA A 22 34.22 30.89 -0.93
C ALA A 22 33.09 31.87 -0.55
N ASN A 23 33.06 32.18 0.76
CA ASN A 23 32.64 33.44 1.36
C ASN A 23 31.13 33.76 1.46
N VAL A 24 30.51 33.36 2.58
CA VAL A 24 29.71 34.31 3.39
C VAL A 24 29.92 33.96 4.87
N ALA A 25 30.96 34.48 5.41
CA ALA A 25 31.16 34.66 6.85
C ALA A 25 31.67 36.07 7.06
N ARG A 26 30.75 37.03 7.19
CA ARG A 26 30.94 38.38 7.80
C ARG A 26 29.70 39.23 7.55
N ALA A 27 28.76 39.20 8.50
CA ALA A 27 27.85 40.30 8.80
C ALA A 27 27.00 39.92 10.03
N LEU A 28 27.64 39.86 11.19
CA LEU A 28 26.98 39.98 12.48
C LEU A 28 27.80 40.98 13.29
N ALA A 29 27.46 42.24 13.16
CA ALA A 29 27.72 43.27 14.13
C ALA A 29 26.92 44.54 13.79
N GLY A 30 26.01 44.87 14.69
CA GLY A 30 25.57 46.25 14.87
C GLY A 30 24.19 46.64 14.26
N VAL A 31 23.13 46.46 15.03
CA VAL A 31 22.10 47.51 15.18
C VAL A 31 21.48 47.37 16.57
N ALA A 32 21.59 48.44 17.33
CA ALA A 32 21.06 48.60 18.69
C ALA A 32 19.52 48.80 18.72
N PRO A 33 18.86 48.70 19.89
CA PRO A 33 17.40 48.62 19.99
C PRO A 33 16.71 49.94 19.80
N ALA A 34 15.69 49.95 18.92
CA ALA A 34 14.79 51.08 18.79
C ALA A 34 13.62 50.95 19.77
N ARG A 35 13.32 52.12 20.36
CA ARG A 35 12.35 52.40 21.42
C ARG A 35 10.94 51.90 21.15
N ALA A 36 10.32 51.45 22.24
CA ALA A 36 8.90 51.19 22.38
C ALA A 36 8.05 52.47 22.12
N SER A 37 6.98 52.30 21.39
CA SER A 37 5.85 53.24 21.33
C SER A 37 4.56 52.54 21.76
N PRO A 38 3.59 53.25 22.31
CA PRO A 38 2.64 52.69 23.27
C PRO A 38 1.46 51.97 22.62
N ALA A 39 0.95 50.96 23.35
CA ALA A 39 -0.22 50.18 23.03
C ALA A 39 -1.51 51.01 22.90
N PRO A 40 -2.40 50.75 21.97
CA PRO A 40 -3.79 51.19 22.04
C PRO A 40 -4.62 50.21 22.87
N ALA A 41 -5.59 50.83 23.54
CA ALA A 41 -6.46 50.25 24.56
C ALA A 41 -7.18 48.97 24.20
N ALA A 42 -7.39 48.18 25.26
CA ALA A 42 -8.14 46.95 25.34
C ALA A 42 -9.53 47.02 24.69
N GLY A 43 -9.67 46.40 23.49
CA GLY A 43 -10.96 45.94 23.02
C GLY A 43 -11.20 44.52 23.53
N THR A 44 -12.26 44.36 24.29
CA THR A 44 -12.77 43.10 24.78
C THR A 44 -13.01 42.13 23.62
N ARG A 45 -12.07 41.22 23.33
CA ARG A 45 -12.31 40.03 22.55
C ARG A 45 -12.96 38.98 23.47
N SER A 46 -14.24 38.75 23.27
CA SER A 46 -14.92 37.58 23.78
C SER A 46 -14.13 36.34 23.33
N GLY A 47 -13.46 35.70 24.29
CA GLY A 47 -12.85 34.37 24.07
C GLY A 47 -13.97 33.41 23.69
N LYS A 48 -13.99 33.00 22.43
CA LYS A 48 -14.64 31.74 22.06
C LYS A 48 -13.77 30.67 22.71
N ALA A 49 -14.29 30.10 23.81
CA ALA A 49 -13.81 28.84 24.34
C ALA A 49 -13.76 27.82 23.20
N PRO A 50 -12.82 26.89 23.20
CA PRO A 50 -12.84 25.77 22.25
C PRO A 50 -14.22 25.14 22.36
N VAL A 51 -14.89 24.98 21.24
CA VAL A 51 -16.16 24.27 21.16
C VAL A 51 -15.82 22.84 21.61
N ARG A 52 -16.02 22.56 22.90
CA ARG A 52 -16.21 21.19 23.33
C ARG A 52 -17.43 20.72 22.58
N VAL A 53 -17.25 19.94 21.54
CA VAL A 53 -18.29 19.08 21.01
C VAL A 53 -18.62 18.14 22.15
N ALA A 54 -19.64 18.51 22.93
CA ALA A 54 -20.25 17.59 23.85
C ALA A 54 -20.85 16.49 22.97
N VAL A 55 -20.09 15.41 22.78
CA VAL A 55 -20.66 14.13 22.36
C VAL A 55 -21.71 13.86 23.46
N ARG A 56 -22.98 14.08 23.14
CA ARG A 56 -24.08 13.61 23.98
C ARG A 56 -23.84 12.12 24.10
N ALA A 57 -23.38 11.70 25.29
CA ALA A 57 -23.36 10.31 25.65
C ALA A 57 -24.73 9.76 25.25
N ARG A 58 -24.79 8.88 24.24
CA ARG A 58 -25.96 8.05 24.04
C ARG A 58 -26.17 7.38 25.39
N GLY A 59 -27.28 7.67 26.05
CA GLY A 59 -27.62 7.06 27.34
C GLY A 59 -27.41 5.56 27.19
N TYR A 60 -26.44 5.01 27.90
CA TYR A 60 -26.26 3.57 27.96
C TYR A 60 -27.61 2.96 28.36
N PRO A 61 -28.02 1.87 27.71
CA PRO A 61 -29.24 1.16 28.11
C PRO A 61 -29.15 0.86 29.60
N THR A 62 -30.25 1.08 30.31
CA THR A 62 -30.34 0.77 31.75
C THR A 62 -30.14 -0.73 31.98
N SER A 63 -29.86 -1.13 33.21
CA SER A 63 -29.60 -2.54 33.59
C SER A 63 -30.67 -3.55 33.12
N ALA A 64 -31.86 -3.08 32.77
CA ALA A 64 -32.94 -3.91 32.21
C ALA A 64 -32.72 -4.28 30.71
N ASP A 65 -31.83 -3.58 30.00
CA ASP A 65 -31.60 -3.77 28.56
C ASP A 65 -30.35 -4.62 28.25
N VAL A 66 -29.76 -5.24 29.27
CA VAL A 66 -28.60 -6.10 29.11
C VAL A 66 -29.05 -7.44 28.52
N LYS A 67 -29.05 -7.54 27.19
CA LYS A 67 -29.16 -8.83 26.51
C LYS A 67 -27.73 -9.38 26.37
N THR A 68 -27.40 -10.34 27.22
CA THR A 68 -26.27 -11.24 26.98
C THR A 68 -26.65 -12.10 25.77
N MET A 69 -26.20 -11.73 24.58
CA MET A 69 -26.31 -12.61 23.43
C MET A 69 -25.05 -13.45 23.31
N PRO A 70 -25.13 -14.77 23.44
CA PRO A 70 -24.00 -15.63 23.10
C PRO A 70 -23.73 -15.51 21.60
N SER A 71 -22.46 -15.59 21.22
CA SER A 71 -22.08 -15.85 19.82
C SER A 71 -22.83 -17.06 19.29
N PRO A 72 -23.15 -17.14 17.98
CA PRO A 72 -23.92 -18.27 17.46
C PRO A 72 -23.29 -19.59 17.86
N GLY A 73 -23.91 -20.29 18.82
CA GLY A 73 -23.50 -21.62 19.29
C GLY A 73 -22.62 -21.70 20.53
N ARG A 74 -22.16 -20.60 21.14
CA ARG A 74 -21.35 -20.63 22.38
C ARG A 74 -22.06 -20.02 23.57
N ARG A 75 -21.95 -20.69 24.73
CA ARG A 75 -22.46 -20.18 26.01
C ARG A 75 -21.47 -19.24 26.65
N HIS A 76 -21.94 -18.28 27.39
CA HIS A 76 -21.16 -17.39 28.24
C HIS A 76 -20.16 -18.22 29.08
N GLY A 77 -18.84 -17.97 28.91
CA GLY A 77 -17.81 -18.59 29.71
C GLY A 77 -17.08 -19.82 29.09
N ASP A 78 -17.51 -20.36 27.95
CA ASP A 78 -16.96 -21.60 27.41
C ASP A 78 -16.09 -21.35 26.15
N LEU A 79 -14.96 -20.66 26.34
CA LEU A 79 -13.98 -20.45 25.27
C LEU A 79 -13.04 -21.65 25.13
N PRO A 80 -12.80 -22.22 23.92
CA PRO A 80 -11.86 -23.31 23.70
C PRO A 80 -10.42 -22.94 24.05
N LYS A 81 -9.53 -23.95 24.07
CA LYS A 81 -8.14 -23.74 24.47
C LYS A 81 -7.41 -22.70 23.62
N ASN A 82 -7.64 -22.73 22.31
CA ASN A 82 -7.05 -21.83 21.34
C ASN A 82 -8.15 -21.13 20.53
N PHE A 83 -7.82 -20.02 19.87
CA PHE A 83 -8.70 -19.37 18.90
C PHE A 83 -8.78 -20.22 17.63
N GLU A 84 -9.96 -20.74 17.34
CA GLU A 84 -10.26 -21.55 16.16
C GLU A 84 -10.93 -20.67 15.10
N HIS A 85 -10.14 -19.95 14.32
CA HIS A 85 -10.59 -18.96 13.35
C HIS A 85 -11.61 -19.50 12.34
N GLU A 86 -11.42 -20.73 11.81
CA GLU A 86 -12.33 -21.35 10.85
C GLU A 86 -13.77 -21.49 11.39
N ALA A 87 -13.89 -21.81 12.70
CA ALA A 87 -15.20 -21.99 13.33
C ALA A 87 -15.93 -20.67 13.63
N VAL A 88 -15.24 -19.53 13.59
CA VAL A 88 -15.72 -18.25 14.07
C VAL A 88 -15.98 -17.27 12.92
N GLU A 89 -15.06 -17.19 11.95
CA GLU A 89 -15.01 -16.12 10.97
C GLU A 89 -16.29 -16.03 10.11
N GLU A 90 -16.76 -17.14 9.57
CA GLU A 90 -17.92 -17.18 8.67
C GLU A 90 -19.21 -16.81 9.41
N GLY A 91 -19.43 -17.38 10.58
CA GLY A 91 -20.63 -17.12 11.39
C GLY A 91 -20.72 -15.66 11.88
N LEU A 92 -19.59 -15.06 12.30
CA LEU A 92 -19.54 -13.66 12.69
C LEU A 92 -19.78 -12.71 11.51
N TYR A 93 -19.18 -12.98 10.36
CA TYR A 93 -19.38 -12.15 9.18
C TYR A 93 -20.85 -12.12 8.76
N GLN A 94 -21.47 -13.29 8.70
CA GLN A 94 -22.89 -13.42 8.37
C GLN A 94 -23.79 -12.67 9.37
N MET A 95 -23.49 -12.79 10.65
CA MET A 95 -24.23 -12.06 11.71
C MET A 95 -24.14 -10.53 11.52
N TRP A 96 -22.95 -9.98 11.22
CA TRP A 96 -22.80 -8.54 10.98
C TRP A 96 -23.57 -8.07 9.74
N GLU A 97 -23.51 -8.84 8.64
CA GLU A 97 -24.20 -8.53 7.39
C GLU A 97 -25.73 -8.57 7.57
N GLU A 98 -26.26 -9.64 8.14
CA GLU A 98 -27.72 -9.82 8.36
C GLU A 98 -28.30 -8.77 9.30
N ARG A 99 -27.56 -8.34 10.31
CA ARG A 99 -27.97 -7.27 11.23
C ARG A 99 -27.78 -5.86 10.68
N GLY A 100 -27.23 -5.73 9.47
CA GLY A 100 -27.07 -4.45 8.77
C GLY A 100 -25.97 -3.55 9.31
N TYR A 101 -25.00 -4.06 10.08
CA TYR A 101 -23.91 -3.24 10.61
C TYR A 101 -23.01 -2.61 9.54
N PHE A 102 -23.05 -3.13 8.30
CA PHE A 102 -22.27 -2.60 7.19
C PHE A 102 -22.94 -1.40 6.50
N ARG A 103 -24.22 -1.19 6.75
CA ARG A 103 -24.95 -0.06 6.17
C ARG A 103 -24.69 1.23 6.94
N PRO A 104 -24.80 2.39 6.29
CA PRO A 104 -24.73 3.66 6.97
C PRO A 104 -25.76 3.75 8.10
N ASN A 105 -25.31 4.20 9.27
CA ASN A 105 -26.24 4.46 10.39
C ASN A 105 -26.88 5.83 10.18
N GLU A 106 -28.14 5.84 9.76
CA GLU A 106 -28.90 7.07 9.48
C GLU A 106 -29.12 7.95 10.72
N SER A 107 -29.05 7.38 11.92
CA SER A 107 -29.12 8.14 13.17
C SER A 107 -27.78 8.74 13.62
N ALA A 108 -26.67 8.42 12.95
CA ALA A 108 -25.38 9.00 13.27
C ALA A 108 -25.36 10.51 12.96
N THR A 109 -24.86 11.30 13.90
CA THR A 109 -24.81 12.76 13.80
C THR A 109 -23.45 13.28 13.33
N GLY A 110 -22.43 12.42 13.25
CA GLY A 110 -21.11 12.76 12.75
C GLY A 110 -21.11 13.01 11.24
N ALA A 111 -20.13 13.78 10.75
CA ALA A 111 -19.96 14.01 9.33
C ALA A 111 -19.83 12.68 8.56
N PRO A 112 -20.35 12.57 7.33
CA PRO A 112 -20.22 11.36 6.55
C PRO A 112 -18.76 10.93 6.39
N PHE A 113 -18.53 9.62 6.36
CA PHE A 113 -17.25 9.04 5.99
C PHE A 113 -17.48 8.03 4.86
N VAL A 114 -16.99 8.37 3.69
CA VAL A 114 -17.30 7.65 2.47
C VAL A 114 -16.02 7.21 1.78
N ILE A 115 -15.93 5.92 1.45
CA ILE A 115 -14.87 5.35 0.62
C ILE A 115 -15.51 4.67 -0.60
N PRO A 116 -15.27 5.10 -1.83
CA PRO A 116 -15.54 4.31 -3.02
C PRO A 116 -14.44 3.25 -3.16
N MET A 117 -14.81 1.98 -3.05
CA MET A 117 -13.85 0.86 -3.22
C MET A 117 -13.29 0.87 -4.64
N PRO A 118 -11.97 0.73 -4.85
CA PRO A 118 -11.43 0.43 -6.17
C PRO A 118 -12.07 -0.85 -6.71
N PRO A 119 -12.88 -0.78 -7.79
CA PRO A 119 -13.62 -1.95 -8.24
C PRO A 119 -12.67 -2.99 -8.83
N PRO A 120 -12.52 -4.20 -8.27
CA PRO A 120 -11.66 -5.22 -8.84
C PRO A 120 -12.11 -5.61 -10.25
N ASN A 121 -11.13 -5.79 -11.13
CA ASN A 121 -11.35 -6.28 -12.49
C ASN A 121 -11.85 -7.72 -12.49
N VAL A 122 -12.90 -8.03 -13.25
CA VAL A 122 -13.44 -9.39 -13.39
C VAL A 122 -12.56 -10.26 -14.29
N THR A 123 -11.27 -10.36 -13.96
CA THR A 123 -10.26 -11.11 -14.73
C THR A 123 -9.80 -12.40 -14.03
N GLY A 124 -10.29 -12.68 -12.83
CA GLY A 124 -9.95 -13.87 -12.06
C GLY A 124 -10.00 -13.65 -10.55
N ALA A 125 -9.36 -14.55 -9.81
CA ALA A 125 -9.28 -14.47 -8.35
C ALA A 125 -8.44 -13.27 -7.88
N LEU A 126 -8.80 -12.74 -6.72
CA LEU A 126 -8.07 -11.66 -6.05
C LEU A 126 -6.66 -12.12 -5.64
N HIS A 127 -5.73 -11.20 -5.58
CA HIS A 127 -4.35 -11.40 -5.14
C HIS A 127 -4.04 -10.54 -3.89
N MET A 128 -2.85 -10.67 -3.35
CA MET A 128 -2.44 -10.04 -2.10
C MET A 128 -2.53 -8.50 -2.13
N GLY A 129 -2.37 -7.87 -3.29
CA GLY A 129 -2.60 -6.41 -3.45
C GLY A 129 -4.06 -6.02 -3.18
N HIS A 130 -5.02 -6.86 -3.59
CA HIS A 130 -6.43 -6.64 -3.25
C HIS A 130 -6.69 -6.83 -1.74
N ALA A 131 -6.05 -7.84 -1.12
CA ALA A 131 -6.15 -8.03 0.33
C ALA A 131 -5.61 -6.81 1.10
N MET A 132 -4.60 -6.12 0.57
CA MET A 132 -4.04 -4.89 1.14
C MET A 132 -5.09 -3.77 1.18
N PHE A 133 -5.63 -3.38 0.03
CA PHE A 133 -6.58 -2.26 0.00
C PHE A 133 -7.87 -2.59 0.77
N VAL A 134 -8.38 -3.83 0.66
CA VAL A 134 -9.56 -4.26 1.45
C VAL A 134 -9.30 -4.12 2.94
N THR A 135 -8.11 -4.53 3.41
CA THR A 135 -7.75 -4.41 4.83
C THR A 135 -7.67 -2.96 5.28
N LEU A 136 -6.98 -2.10 4.52
CA LEU A 136 -6.78 -0.70 4.90
C LEU A 136 -8.09 0.09 4.90
N GLN A 137 -8.92 -0.12 3.88
CA GLN A 137 -10.23 0.53 3.79
C GLN A 137 -11.17 0.04 4.90
N ASP A 138 -11.14 -1.24 5.24
CA ASP A 138 -11.95 -1.77 6.34
C ASP A 138 -11.52 -1.23 7.71
N VAL A 139 -10.21 -1.07 7.95
CA VAL A 139 -9.69 -0.41 9.15
C VAL A 139 -10.24 1.02 9.26
N MET A 140 -10.20 1.78 8.17
CA MET A 140 -10.73 3.15 8.12
C MET A 140 -12.24 3.19 8.39
N THR A 141 -13.01 2.32 7.71
CA THR A 141 -14.47 2.31 7.82
C THR A 141 -14.96 1.83 9.18
N ARG A 142 -14.36 0.78 9.77
CA ARG A 142 -14.70 0.34 11.13
C ARG A 142 -14.38 1.42 12.15
N SER A 143 -13.21 2.03 12.06
CA SER A 143 -12.82 3.15 12.95
C SER A 143 -13.77 4.34 12.82
N ALA A 144 -14.14 4.73 11.60
CA ALA A 144 -15.07 5.83 11.37
C ALA A 144 -16.49 5.52 11.92
N ARG A 145 -16.96 4.28 11.75
CA ARG A 145 -18.25 3.81 12.30
C ARG A 145 -18.26 3.86 13.80
N MET A 146 -17.22 3.36 14.46
CA MET A 146 -17.07 3.39 15.91
C MET A 146 -16.94 4.83 16.46
N ARG A 147 -16.43 5.77 15.66
CA ARG A 147 -16.38 7.22 15.99
C ARG A 147 -17.73 7.93 15.74
N GLY A 148 -18.81 7.21 15.49
CA GLY A 148 -20.16 7.75 15.32
C GLY A 148 -20.38 8.51 14.00
N ARG A 149 -19.53 8.29 12.97
CA ARG A 149 -19.72 8.88 11.65
C ARG A 149 -20.73 8.09 10.83
N LYS A 150 -21.48 8.78 9.95
CA LYS A 150 -22.32 8.12 8.95
C LYS A 150 -21.38 7.51 7.89
N THR A 151 -21.12 6.21 7.99
CA THR A 151 -20.07 5.55 7.23
C THR A 151 -20.63 4.73 6.08
N LEU A 152 -20.18 5.05 4.85
CA LEU A 152 -20.46 4.28 3.65
C LEU A 152 -19.16 3.79 3.01
N TRP A 153 -18.99 2.49 2.90
CA TRP A 153 -17.98 1.86 2.05
C TRP A 153 -18.68 1.18 0.88
N LEU A 154 -18.47 1.70 -0.32
CA LEU A 154 -19.23 1.37 -1.52
C LEU A 154 -18.47 0.33 -2.35
N PRO A 155 -18.95 -0.93 -2.42
CA PRO A 155 -18.29 -2.00 -3.16
C PRO A 155 -18.70 -2.02 -4.63
N GLY A 156 -17.90 -2.71 -5.45
CA GLY A 156 -18.25 -3.03 -6.82
C GLY A 156 -17.17 -3.76 -7.58
N THR A 157 -17.42 -3.99 -8.88
CA THR A 157 -16.50 -4.66 -9.79
C THR A 157 -16.40 -3.92 -11.11
N ASP A 158 -15.24 -4.03 -11.78
CA ASP A 158 -14.99 -3.41 -13.09
C ASP A 158 -15.06 -4.47 -14.20
N HIS A 159 -15.70 -4.10 -15.31
CA HIS A 159 -15.77 -4.93 -16.53
C HIS A 159 -14.42 -5.11 -17.23
N ALA A 160 -13.46 -4.20 -17.01
CA ALA A 160 -12.05 -4.28 -17.41
C ALA A 160 -11.79 -4.60 -18.90
N GLY A 161 -12.60 -4.06 -19.80
CA GLY A 161 -12.48 -4.08 -21.27
C GLY A 161 -11.45 -5.06 -21.85
N ILE A 162 -10.26 -4.56 -22.20
CA ILE A 162 -9.15 -5.33 -22.79
C ILE A 162 -8.80 -6.57 -21.96
N ALA A 163 -8.66 -6.39 -20.63
CA ALA A 163 -8.14 -7.46 -19.77
C ALA A 163 -9.12 -8.64 -19.66
N THR A 164 -10.43 -8.36 -19.53
CA THR A 164 -11.48 -9.39 -19.47
C THR A 164 -11.63 -10.08 -20.83
N GLN A 165 -11.64 -9.34 -21.94
CA GLN A 165 -11.68 -9.92 -23.29
C GLN A 165 -10.54 -10.91 -23.50
N LEU A 166 -9.30 -10.50 -23.17
CA LEU A 166 -8.10 -11.32 -23.31
C LEU A 166 -8.15 -12.62 -22.48
N VAL A 167 -8.70 -12.57 -21.28
CA VAL A 167 -8.82 -13.77 -20.41
C VAL A 167 -9.84 -14.74 -20.99
N VAL A 168 -10.98 -14.23 -21.48
CA VAL A 168 -12.01 -15.07 -22.12
C VAL A 168 -11.50 -15.65 -23.43
N GLU A 169 -10.79 -14.87 -24.27
CA GLU A 169 -10.14 -15.38 -25.49
C GLU A 169 -9.18 -16.53 -25.18
N ARG A 170 -8.32 -16.38 -24.16
CA ARG A 170 -7.39 -17.47 -23.74
C ARG A 170 -8.12 -18.70 -23.24
N LYS A 171 -9.25 -18.54 -22.54
CA LYS A 171 -10.09 -19.68 -22.12
C LYS A 171 -10.63 -20.41 -23.35
N LEU A 172 -11.23 -19.68 -24.29
CA LEU A 172 -11.77 -20.24 -25.54
C LEU A 172 -10.67 -20.91 -26.39
N GLU A 173 -9.49 -20.28 -26.51
CA GLU A 173 -8.33 -20.87 -27.20
C GLU A 173 -7.89 -22.18 -26.55
N SER A 174 -7.93 -22.29 -25.23
CA SER A 174 -7.63 -23.53 -24.50
C SER A 174 -8.68 -24.63 -24.77
N GLU A 175 -9.88 -24.25 -25.15
CA GLU A 175 -11.00 -25.14 -25.59
C GLU A 175 -10.97 -25.39 -27.08
N GLY A 176 -10.01 -24.83 -27.84
CA GLY A 176 -9.84 -25.00 -29.29
C GLY A 176 -10.71 -24.08 -30.16
N VAL A 177 -11.30 -23.03 -29.58
CA VAL A 177 -12.18 -22.06 -30.26
C VAL A 177 -11.51 -20.70 -30.30
N LYS A 178 -11.49 -20.04 -31.45
CA LYS A 178 -10.99 -18.68 -31.61
C LYS A 178 -12.15 -17.67 -31.62
N ARG A 179 -11.89 -16.45 -31.15
CA ARG A 179 -12.87 -15.37 -31.22
C ARG A 179 -13.40 -15.15 -32.64
N THR A 180 -12.52 -15.27 -33.64
CA THR A 180 -12.88 -15.13 -35.05
C THR A 180 -13.84 -16.19 -35.60
N ASP A 181 -14.06 -17.29 -34.87
CA ASP A 181 -14.92 -18.38 -35.25
C ASP A 181 -16.40 -18.17 -34.84
N MET A 182 -16.67 -17.05 -34.13
CA MET A 182 -17.98 -16.70 -33.60
C MET A 182 -18.38 -15.25 -33.93
N SER A 183 -19.66 -14.92 -33.80
CA SER A 183 -20.17 -13.55 -33.90
C SER A 183 -19.80 -12.72 -32.65
N ARG A 184 -19.93 -11.38 -32.76
CA ARG A 184 -19.73 -10.48 -31.63
C ARG A 184 -20.71 -10.78 -30.49
N GLU A 185 -21.95 -11.05 -30.82
CA GLU A 185 -23.03 -11.35 -29.87
C GLU A 185 -22.73 -12.63 -29.08
N GLU A 186 -22.33 -13.70 -29.76
CA GLU A 186 -21.94 -14.96 -29.12
C GLU A 186 -20.75 -14.80 -28.21
N PHE A 187 -19.75 -14.03 -28.63
CA PHE A 187 -18.59 -13.73 -27.76
C PHE A 187 -18.97 -12.92 -26.53
N VAL A 188 -19.81 -11.91 -26.69
CA VAL A 188 -20.30 -11.06 -25.56
C VAL A 188 -21.07 -11.92 -24.56
N GLU A 189 -21.86 -12.91 -25.03
CA GLU A 189 -22.53 -13.85 -24.12
C GLU A 189 -21.53 -14.69 -23.30
N LYS A 190 -20.46 -15.18 -23.93
CA LYS A 190 -19.36 -15.87 -23.21
C LYS A 190 -18.70 -14.99 -22.15
N VAL A 191 -18.54 -13.69 -22.41
CA VAL A 191 -18.00 -12.77 -21.43
C VAL A 191 -18.98 -12.51 -20.28
N TRP A 192 -20.31 -12.53 -20.53
CA TRP A 192 -21.31 -12.47 -19.45
C TRP A 192 -21.34 -13.74 -18.58
N GLU A 193 -21.19 -14.95 -19.20
CA GLU A 193 -21.01 -16.20 -18.45
C GLU A 193 -19.78 -16.12 -17.53
N TRP A 194 -18.66 -15.64 -18.05
CA TRP A 194 -17.43 -15.40 -17.28
C TRP A 194 -17.67 -14.43 -16.11
N LYS A 195 -18.35 -13.32 -16.35
CA LYS A 195 -18.69 -12.34 -15.30
C LYS A 195 -19.57 -12.95 -14.21
N ALA A 196 -20.53 -13.76 -14.55
CA ALA A 196 -21.40 -14.42 -13.57
C ALA A 196 -20.60 -15.37 -12.66
N GLU A 197 -19.65 -16.13 -13.22
CA GLU A 197 -18.78 -17.03 -12.46
C GLU A 197 -17.80 -16.27 -11.54
N TYR A 198 -17.03 -15.34 -12.10
CA TYR A 198 -15.93 -14.71 -11.38
C TYR A 198 -16.34 -13.49 -10.53
N GLY A 199 -17.41 -12.79 -10.87
CA GLY A 199 -17.95 -11.70 -10.06
C GLY A 199 -18.39 -12.18 -8.68
N GLY A 200 -19.16 -13.28 -8.65
CA GLY A 200 -19.56 -13.90 -7.37
C GLY A 200 -18.36 -14.40 -6.55
N ARG A 201 -17.33 -14.95 -7.21
CA ARG A 201 -16.09 -15.39 -6.54
C ARG A 201 -15.33 -14.23 -5.92
N ILE A 202 -15.20 -13.10 -6.62
CA ILE A 202 -14.56 -11.88 -6.09
C ILE A 202 -15.30 -11.38 -4.84
N GLN A 203 -16.62 -11.31 -4.89
CA GLN A 203 -17.45 -10.93 -3.75
C GLN A 203 -17.20 -11.83 -2.53
N GLN A 204 -17.18 -13.16 -2.72
CA GLN A 204 -16.88 -14.10 -1.65
C GLN A 204 -15.47 -13.91 -1.07
N GLN A 205 -14.47 -13.64 -1.92
CA GLN A 205 -13.12 -13.38 -1.47
C GLN A 205 -13.02 -12.11 -0.62
N ILE A 206 -13.73 -11.03 -1.02
CA ILE A 206 -13.79 -9.79 -0.24
C ILE A 206 -14.48 -10.02 1.11
N LYS A 207 -15.58 -10.79 1.13
CA LYS A 207 -16.25 -11.19 2.38
C LYS A 207 -15.32 -12.00 3.30
N ARG A 208 -14.55 -12.93 2.75
CA ARG A 208 -13.57 -13.73 3.53
C ARG A 208 -12.44 -12.89 4.12
N LEU A 209 -12.13 -11.73 3.54
CA LEU A 209 -11.20 -10.74 4.10
C LEU A 209 -11.82 -9.89 5.22
N GLY A 210 -13.10 -10.09 5.54
CA GLY A 210 -13.79 -9.39 6.62
C GLY A 210 -14.27 -7.98 6.27
N ALA A 211 -14.40 -7.68 4.98
CA ALA A 211 -14.78 -6.35 4.50
C ALA A 211 -16.18 -5.93 4.95
N SER A 212 -16.30 -4.83 5.66
CA SER A 212 -17.56 -4.29 6.17
C SER A 212 -18.21 -3.27 5.23
N CYS A 213 -18.22 -3.57 3.92
CA CYS A 213 -18.83 -2.73 2.89
C CYS A 213 -20.34 -2.97 2.76
N ASP A 214 -21.05 -1.97 2.26
CA ASP A 214 -22.52 -2.06 2.06
C ASP A 214 -22.88 -2.82 0.79
N TRP A 215 -23.04 -4.13 0.90
CA TRP A 215 -23.38 -5.02 -0.21
C TRP A 215 -24.73 -4.69 -0.88
N SER A 216 -25.63 -3.99 -0.22
CA SER A 216 -26.90 -3.56 -0.83
C SER A 216 -26.71 -2.46 -1.88
N ARG A 217 -25.51 -1.84 -1.91
CA ARG A 217 -25.10 -0.82 -2.87
C ARG A 217 -24.00 -1.31 -3.82
N GLU A 218 -23.79 -2.61 -3.93
CA GLU A 218 -22.81 -3.16 -4.89
C GLU A 218 -23.14 -2.72 -6.32
N ARG A 219 -22.10 -2.25 -7.04
CA ARG A 219 -22.24 -1.78 -8.42
C ARG A 219 -21.30 -2.53 -9.38
N PHE A 220 -21.65 -2.53 -10.62
CA PHE A 220 -20.81 -3.05 -11.70
C PHE A 220 -20.71 -1.99 -12.80
N THR A 221 -19.50 -1.71 -13.29
CA THR A 221 -19.28 -0.61 -14.26
C THR A 221 -20.07 -0.71 -15.57
N LEU A 222 -20.65 -1.88 -15.90
CA LEU A 222 -21.59 -2.09 -17.01
C LEU A 222 -23.01 -2.39 -16.55
N ASP A 223 -23.42 -2.04 -15.32
CA ASP A 223 -24.84 -2.08 -14.94
C ASP A 223 -25.60 -0.93 -15.61
N ASP A 224 -26.94 -1.05 -15.65
CA ASP A 224 -27.79 -0.12 -16.39
C ASP A 224 -27.61 1.34 -15.94
N GLY A 225 -27.55 1.60 -14.64
CA GLY A 225 -27.42 2.95 -14.11
C GLY A 225 -26.04 3.56 -14.35
N LEU A 226 -24.95 2.77 -14.27
CA LEU A 226 -23.63 3.26 -14.60
C LEU A 226 -23.47 3.43 -16.12
N SER A 227 -24.10 2.59 -16.91
CA SER A 227 -24.14 2.75 -18.38
C SER A 227 -24.85 4.03 -18.79
N GLU A 228 -25.95 4.39 -18.13
CA GLU A 228 -26.62 5.68 -18.31
C GLU A 228 -25.67 6.86 -17.97
N SER A 229 -24.94 6.76 -16.85
CA SER A 229 -23.94 7.75 -16.49
C SER A 229 -22.84 7.91 -17.54
N VAL A 230 -22.37 6.82 -18.12
CA VAL A 230 -21.34 6.85 -19.19
C VAL A 230 -21.87 7.52 -20.44
N LEU A 231 -23.08 7.19 -20.85
CA LEU A 231 -23.74 7.82 -22.01
C LEU A 231 -23.88 9.34 -21.81
N GLU A 232 -24.39 9.76 -20.65
CA GLU A 232 -24.59 11.17 -20.35
C GLU A 232 -23.26 11.93 -20.26
N ALA A 233 -22.22 11.32 -19.70
CA ALA A 233 -20.88 11.91 -19.65
C ALA A 233 -20.30 12.10 -21.07
N PHE A 234 -20.43 11.12 -21.94
CA PHE A 234 -19.97 11.23 -23.33
C PHE A 234 -20.71 12.36 -24.06
N ILE A 235 -22.04 12.38 -23.99
CA ILE A 235 -22.89 13.39 -24.65
C ILE A 235 -22.53 14.78 -24.13
N THR A 236 -22.45 14.96 -22.81
CA THR A 236 -22.10 16.24 -22.18
C THR A 236 -20.74 16.75 -22.63
N LEU A 237 -19.72 15.90 -22.65
CA LEU A 237 -18.37 16.27 -23.10
C LEU A 237 -18.33 16.58 -24.61
N HIS A 238 -19.07 15.83 -25.41
CA HIS A 238 -19.18 16.08 -26.86
C HIS A 238 -19.86 17.43 -27.13
N ASP A 239 -20.99 17.72 -26.50
CA ASP A 239 -21.74 18.95 -26.67
C ASP A 239 -20.93 20.19 -26.25
N ARG A 240 -19.99 20.03 -25.27
CA ARG A 240 -19.00 21.05 -24.88
C ARG A 240 -17.82 21.13 -25.84
N GLY A 241 -17.73 20.33 -26.88
CA GLY A 241 -16.63 20.27 -27.84
C GLY A 241 -15.32 19.70 -27.27
N LEU A 242 -15.40 18.96 -26.16
CA LEU A 242 -14.25 18.31 -25.54
C LEU A 242 -14.01 16.91 -26.13
N ILE A 243 -15.05 16.20 -26.57
CA ILE A 243 -14.89 14.95 -27.33
C ILE A 243 -14.94 15.26 -28.81
N TYR A 244 -13.97 14.73 -29.54
CA TYR A 244 -13.85 14.90 -30.98
C TYR A 244 -13.20 13.67 -31.64
N LYS A 245 -13.42 13.52 -32.95
CA LYS A 245 -12.77 12.49 -33.77
C LYS A 245 -11.57 13.10 -34.48
N GLY A 246 -10.42 12.46 -34.41
CA GLY A 246 -9.18 12.95 -34.99
C GLY A 246 -8.25 11.83 -35.48
N THR A 247 -7.35 12.20 -36.37
CA THR A 247 -6.34 11.31 -36.94
C THR A 247 -5.00 11.62 -36.31
N TYR A 248 -4.51 10.72 -35.45
CA TYR A 248 -3.26 10.89 -34.70
C TYR A 248 -2.46 9.60 -34.67
N MET A 249 -1.18 9.73 -34.30
CA MET A 249 -0.33 8.59 -33.96
C MET A 249 -0.84 7.96 -32.65
N VAL A 250 -1.14 6.66 -32.68
CA VAL A 250 -1.60 5.89 -31.50
C VAL A 250 -0.72 4.65 -31.32
N ASN A 251 -0.63 4.18 -30.08
CA ASN A 251 -0.03 2.89 -29.78
C ASN A 251 -1.02 1.77 -30.16
N TRP A 252 -0.67 1.00 -31.15
CA TRP A 252 -1.51 -0.08 -31.65
C TRP A 252 -0.99 -1.44 -31.21
N ALA A 253 -1.84 -2.27 -30.65
CA ALA A 253 -1.54 -3.67 -30.29
C ALA A 253 -2.01 -4.60 -31.40
N PRO A 254 -1.13 -5.11 -32.28
CA PRO A 254 -1.53 -5.84 -33.50
C PRO A 254 -2.22 -7.16 -33.21
N LYS A 255 -1.84 -7.87 -32.14
CA LYS A 255 -2.49 -9.12 -31.73
C LYS A 255 -3.87 -8.88 -31.15
N LEU A 256 -4.03 -7.86 -30.32
CA LEU A 256 -5.31 -7.45 -29.73
C LEU A 256 -6.19 -6.69 -30.74
N GLN A 257 -5.59 -6.14 -31.79
CA GLN A 257 -6.22 -5.30 -32.82
C GLN A 257 -6.96 -4.09 -32.22
N THR A 258 -6.35 -3.43 -31.24
CA THR A 258 -6.90 -2.23 -30.57
C THR A 258 -5.81 -1.22 -30.24
N ALA A 259 -6.21 0.05 -30.18
CA ALA A 259 -5.39 1.08 -29.59
C ALA A 259 -5.24 0.84 -28.06
N VAL A 260 -4.07 1.14 -27.52
CA VAL A 260 -3.77 1.13 -26.09
C VAL A 260 -3.25 2.51 -25.67
N SER A 261 -3.48 2.87 -24.42
CA SER A 261 -3.00 4.17 -23.90
C SER A 261 -1.49 4.16 -23.70
N ASP A 262 -0.85 5.35 -23.73
CA ASP A 262 0.60 5.49 -23.50
C ASP A 262 1.04 4.87 -22.17
N LEU A 263 0.17 4.93 -21.16
CA LEU A 263 0.42 4.38 -19.83
C LEU A 263 0.40 2.86 -19.78
N GLU A 264 -0.25 2.20 -20.73
CA GLU A 264 -0.32 0.73 -20.85
C GLU A 264 0.82 0.16 -21.71
N VAL A 265 1.80 1.01 -22.09
CA VAL A 265 3.00 0.60 -22.82
C VAL A 265 4.17 0.49 -21.86
N GLU A 266 4.71 -0.71 -21.72
CA GLU A 266 5.91 -0.99 -20.97
C GLU A 266 7.11 -1.15 -21.92
N TYR A 267 8.26 -0.64 -21.51
CA TYR A 267 9.48 -0.76 -22.32
C TYR A 267 10.42 -1.81 -21.73
N SER A 268 10.83 -2.77 -22.57
CA SER A 268 11.86 -3.76 -22.24
C SER A 268 13.13 -3.52 -23.04
N GLU A 269 14.29 -3.67 -22.38
CA GLU A 269 15.58 -3.71 -23.09
C GLU A 269 15.81 -5.10 -23.63
N GLU A 270 15.90 -5.21 -24.95
CA GLU A 270 16.02 -6.50 -25.66
C GLU A 270 17.21 -6.48 -26.63
N PRO A 271 17.92 -7.60 -26.75
CA PRO A 271 18.94 -7.75 -27.81
C PRO A 271 18.31 -7.56 -29.20
N GLY A 272 18.89 -6.71 -30.00
CA GLY A 272 18.46 -6.41 -31.34
C GLY A 272 19.63 -6.11 -32.25
N THR A 273 19.35 -5.47 -33.39
CA THR A 273 20.32 -5.15 -34.40
C THR A 273 20.13 -3.73 -34.92
N LEU A 274 21.20 -3.00 -35.07
CA LEU A 274 21.23 -1.71 -35.75
C LEU A 274 21.74 -1.94 -37.17
N TYR A 275 20.93 -1.60 -38.15
CA TYR A 275 21.15 -1.83 -39.56
C TYR A 275 21.62 -0.54 -40.24
N PHE A 276 22.77 -0.56 -40.94
CA PHE A 276 23.34 0.56 -41.66
C PHE A 276 23.19 0.33 -43.16
N PHE A 277 22.59 1.29 -43.87
CA PHE A 277 22.33 1.16 -45.28
C PHE A 277 22.48 2.49 -46.02
N LYS A 278 22.51 2.42 -47.34
CA LYS A 278 22.68 3.53 -48.26
C LYS A 278 21.35 4.04 -48.76
N TYR A 279 21.09 5.35 -48.62
CA TYR A 279 20.05 6.04 -49.39
C TYR A 279 20.66 6.66 -50.62
N PRO A 280 20.44 6.11 -51.85
CA PRO A 280 21.00 6.69 -53.08
C PRO A 280 20.42 8.09 -53.31
N VAL A 281 21.30 9.03 -53.74
CA VAL A 281 20.87 10.37 -54.11
C VAL A 281 20.30 10.37 -55.51
N GLU A 282 19.14 11.04 -55.71
CA GLU A 282 18.46 11.14 -57.02
C GLU A 282 19.40 11.74 -58.07
N GLY A 283 19.60 10.98 -59.16
CA GLY A 283 20.51 11.37 -60.28
C GLY A 283 21.99 11.28 -59.93
N GLY A 284 22.40 10.77 -58.80
CA GLY A 284 23.79 10.55 -58.42
C GLY A 284 24.35 9.23 -58.97
N GLY A 285 25.71 9.06 -58.80
CA GLY A 285 26.38 7.79 -59.10
C GLY A 285 26.26 6.76 -57.96
N PRO A 286 26.84 5.56 -58.15
CA PRO A 286 26.77 4.49 -57.15
C PRO A 286 27.37 4.84 -55.78
N ASP A 287 28.26 5.79 -55.74
CA ASP A 287 28.90 6.26 -54.52
C ASP A 287 28.23 7.52 -53.90
N ASP A 288 27.23 8.10 -54.60
CA ASP A 288 26.43 9.22 -54.14
C ASP A 288 25.24 8.76 -53.29
N TYR A 289 25.47 8.56 -52.02
CA TYR A 289 24.41 8.13 -51.09
C TYR A 289 24.52 8.83 -49.71
N LEU A 290 23.43 8.92 -49.00
CA LEU A 290 23.35 9.28 -47.61
C LEU A 290 23.31 8.00 -46.76
N PRO A 291 24.33 7.74 -45.87
CA PRO A 291 24.27 6.57 -44.99
C PRO A 291 23.27 6.80 -43.87
N VAL A 292 22.42 5.82 -43.57
CA VAL A 292 21.42 5.88 -42.52
C VAL A 292 21.50 4.63 -41.66
N ALA A 293 21.18 4.76 -40.35
CA ALA A 293 21.10 3.61 -39.44
C ALA A 293 19.67 3.52 -38.84
N THR A 294 19.16 2.28 -38.75
CA THR A 294 17.83 2.01 -38.17
C THR A 294 17.81 0.65 -37.47
N THR A 295 16.97 0.56 -36.41
CA THR A 295 16.63 -0.73 -35.81
C THR A 295 15.42 -1.40 -36.48
N ARG A 296 14.73 -0.68 -37.38
CA ARG A 296 13.46 -1.10 -38.03
C ARG A 296 13.53 -0.94 -39.55
N PRO A 297 14.29 -1.78 -40.27
CA PRO A 297 14.41 -1.70 -41.72
C PRO A 297 13.06 -1.78 -42.47
N GLU A 298 12.11 -2.57 -41.98
CA GLU A 298 10.77 -2.72 -42.55
C GLU A 298 10.03 -1.39 -42.72
N THR A 299 10.30 -0.39 -41.90
CA THR A 299 9.63 0.91 -41.96
C THR A 299 10.15 1.83 -43.06
N ILE A 300 11.30 1.51 -43.69
CA ILE A 300 11.88 2.26 -44.83
C ILE A 300 10.85 2.44 -45.94
N LEU A 301 10.01 1.44 -46.16
CA LEU A 301 8.97 1.46 -47.19
C LEU A 301 7.98 2.60 -47.03
N GLY A 302 7.86 3.20 -45.84
CA GLY A 302 7.01 4.33 -45.48
C GLY A 302 7.73 5.67 -45.34
N ASP A 303 9.04 5.74 -45.63
CA ASP A 303 9.80 6.95 -45.46
C ASP A 303 9.33 8.07 -46.40
N THR A 304 9.25 9.30 -45.84
CA THR A 304 8.83 10.51 -46.59
C THR A 304 9.88 11.61 -46.57
N ALA A 305 10.94 11.44 -45.75
CA ALA A 305 12.13 12.28 -45.78
C ALA A 305 13.33 11.54 -45.19
N VAL A 306 14.54 12.09 -45.39
CA VAL A 306 15.74 11.80 -44.58
C VAL A 306 16.19 13.10 -43.93
N ALA A 307 16.38 13.11 -42.63
CA ALA A 307 16.79 14.30 -41.88
C ALA A 307 18.27 14.27 -41.54
N VAL A 308 18.95 15.40 -41.58
CA VAL A 308 20.32 15.62 -41.14
C VAL A 308 20.35 16.88 -40.27
N ASN A 309 21.28 16.95 -39.34
CA ASN A 309 21.45 18.15 -38.55
C ASN A 309 21.99 19.28 -39.43
N PRO A 310 21.39 20.49 -39.43
CA PRO A 310 21.87 21.64 -40.21
C PRO A 310 23.28 22.10 -39.85
N GLU A 311 23.78 21.76 -38.68
CA GLU A 311 25.12 22.07 -38.22
C GLU A 311 26.16 20.99 -38.55
N ASP A 312 25.72 19.84 -39.10
CA ASP A 312 26.62 18.73 -39.45
C ASP A 312 27.33 19.02 -40.80
N ASP A 313 28.62 19.32 -40.68
CA ASP A 313 29.49 19.62 -41.85
C ASP A 313 29.56 18.48 -42.87
N ARG A 314 29.34 17.23 -42.44
CA ARG A 314 29.36 16.06 -43.29
C ARG A 314 28.18 16.06 -44.29
N PHE A 315 27.01 16.50 -43.87
CA PHE A 315 25.78 16.30 -44.63
C PHE A 315 24.99 17.57 -44.91
N LYS A 316 25.27 18.73 -44.27
CA LYS A 316 24.50 19.97 -44.46
C LYS A 316 24.43 20.41 -45.94
N HIS A 317 25.41 20.07 -46.78
CA HIS A 317 25.45 20.36 -48.21
C HIS A 317 24.47 19.52 -49.04
N MET A 318 23.88 18.50 -48.43
CA MET A 318 22.91 17.62 -49.05
C MET A 318 21.45 18.06 -48.79
N ILE A 319 21.22 18.99 -47.84
CA ILE A 319 19.90 19.54 -47.56
C ILE A 319 19.29 20.14 -48.82
N GLY A 320 18.05 19.79 -49.12
CA GLY A 320 17.31 20.18 -50.30
C GLY A 320 17.49 19.26 -51.51
N LYS A 321 18.46 18.32 -51.50
CA LYS A 321 18.51 17.21 -52.46
C LYS A 321 17.47 16.16 -52.14
N LYS A 322 17.35 15.14 -53.02
CA LYS A 322 16.43 14.05 -52.80
C LYS A 322 17.17 12.71 -52.78
N CYS A 323 16.67 11.76 -52.00
CA CYS A 323 17.10 10.37 -52.01
C CYS A 323 16.03 9.46 -52.61
N VAL A 324 16.47 8.32 -53.19
CA VAL A 324 15.56 7.29 -53.67
C VAL A 324 15.30 6.29 -52.55
N VAL A 325 14.02 6.04 -52.25
CA VAL A 325 13.64 5.03 -51.24
C VAL A 325 13.74 3.63 -51.86
N PRO A 326 14.55 2.73 -51.27
CA PRO A 326 14.69 1.36 -51.78
C PRO A 326 13.37 0.60 -51.87
N PHE A 327 13.22 -0.22 -52.88
CA PHE A 327 12.08 -1.16 -53.09
C PHE A 327 10.69 -0.53 -53.23
N THR A 328 10.61 0.80 -53.48
CA THR A 328 9.33 1.53 -53.64
C THR A 328 9.00 1.93 -55.09
N GLY A 329 9.67 1.32 -56.10
CA GLY A 329 9.45 1.67 -57.47
C GLY A 329 10.05 3.03 -57.89
N GLY A 330 11.08 3.50 -57.18
CA GLY A 330 11.77 4.77 -57.49
C GLY A 330 11.18 6.00 -56.85
N ARG A 331 10.37 5.87 -55.79
CA ARG A 331 9.88 6.99 -55.00
C ARG A 331 11.05 7.80 -54.39
N THR A 332 11.02 9.10 -54.60
CA THR A 332 12.04 10.00 -54.06
C THR A 332 11.51 10.80 -52.86
N VAL A 333 12.38 11.07 -51.88
CA VAL A 333 12.09 11.83 -50.68
C VAL A 333 13.12 12.95 -50.44
N PRO A 334 12.74 14.10 -49.89
CA PRO A 334 13.67 15.21 -49.65
C PRO A 334 14.63 14.88 -48.49
N ILE A 335 15.85 15.43 -48.59
CA ILE A 335 16.77 15.54 -47.46
C ILE A 335 16.45 16.86 -46.77
N ILE A 336 16.03 16.77 -45.51
CA ILE A 336 15.63 17.96 -44.71
C ILE A 336 16.66 18.25 -43.60
N GLY A 337 16.73 19.50 -43.17
CA GLY A 337 17.52 19.89 -42.00
C GLY A 337 16.66 19.91 -40.76
N ASP A 338 17.03 19.16 -39.71
CA ASP A 338 16.33 19.21 -38.43
C ASP A 338 17.31 19.05 -37.25
N SER A 339 17.21 19.91 -36.26
CA SER A 339 18.06 19.93 -35.08
C SER A 339 17.81 18.76 -34.11
N TYR A 340 16.72 18.01 -34.31
CA TYR A 340 16.43 16.78 -33.57
C TYR A 340 17.47 15.68 -33.86
N VAL A 341 18.11 15.70 -35.05
CA VAL A 341 19.08 14.67 -35.44
C VAL A 341 20.35 14.78 -34.60
N ASP A 342 20.68 13.72 -33.88
CA ASP A 342 21.93 13.57 -33.15
C ASP A 342 23.07 13.24 -34.13
N MET A 343 24.08 14.12 -34.23
CA MET A 343 25.22 13.98 -35.15
C MET A 343 26.15 12.83 -34.79
N GLU A 344 26.15 12.40 -33.52
CA GLU A 344 27.04 11.35 -33.02
C GLU A 344 26.38 9.97 -33.02
N PHE A 345 25.05 9.91 -33.08
CA PHE A 345 24.31 8.64 -33.06
C PHE A 345 24.22 8.02 -34.49
N GLY A 346 24.57 6.75 -34.58
CA GLY A 346 24.49 5.98 -35.82
C GLY A 346 25.37 6.54 -36.94
N THR A 347 24.74 7.15 -37.95
CA THR A 347 25.44 7.82 -39.06
C THR A 347 25.37 9.35 -38.98
N GLY A 348 24.53 9.92 -38.08
CA GLY A 348 24.20 11.33 -38.08
C GLY A 348 23.11 11.71 -39.12
N ALA A 349 22.49 10.73 -39.75
CA ALA A 349 21.36 10.89 -40.64
C ALA A 349 20.21 10.00 -40.18
N LEU A 350 18.98 10.55 -40.15
CA LEU A 350 17.77 9.91 -39.64
C LEU A 350 16.75 9.76 -40.77
N LYS A 351 16.26 8.52 -41.00
CA LYS A 351 15.11 8.29 -41.87
C LYS A 351 13.84 8.79 -41.17
N ILE A 352 12.91 9.38 -41.88
CA ILE A 352 11.67 9.94 -41.33
C ILE A 352 10.48 9.16 -41.88
N THR A 353 9.83 8.41 -40.95
CA THR A 353 8.63 7.60 -41.25
C THR A 353 7.45 8.08 -40.42
N PRO A 354 6.77 9.19 -40.79
CA PRO A 354 5.71 9.79 -39.96
C PRO A 354 4.53 8.85 -39.69
N GLY A 355 4.36 7.78 -40.45
CA GLY A 355 3.31 6.77 -40.24
C GLY A 355 3.57 5.79 -39.11
N HIS A 356 4.84 5.63 -38.63
CA HIS A 356 5.23 4.52 -37.76
C HIS A 356 6.25 4.86 -36.65
N ASP A 357 6.53 6.15 -36.44
CA ASP A 357 7.35 6.63 -35.32
C ASP A 357 6.77 7.95 -34.78
N PRO A 358 6.58 8.07 -33.46
CA PRO A 358 6.02 9.28 -32.84
C PRO A 358 6.87 10.54 -33.08
N ASN A 359 8.20 10.44 -33.05
CA ASN A 359 9.10 11.59 -33.27
C ASN A 359 9.11 12.00 -34.75
N ASP A 360 9.14 11.00 -35.63
CA ASP A 360 9.05 11.23 -37.07
C ASP A 360 7.69 11.85 -37.46
N TYR A 361 6.62 11.45 -36.75
CA TYR A 361 5.28 12.05 -36.93
C TYR A 361 5.29 13.57 -36.59
N GLU A 362 5.87 13.95 -35.47
CA GLU A 362 5.97 15.36 -35.07
C GLU A 362 6.89 16.16 -36.02
N ILE A 363 7.98 15.57 -36.49
CA ILE A 363 8.84 16.18 -37.53
C ILE A 363 8.03 16.33 -38.82
N GLY A 364 7.33 15.30 -39.25
CA GLY A 364 6.52 15.30 -40.46
C GLY A 364 5.43 16.36 -40.43
N LYS A 365 4.72 16.49 -39.32
CA LYS A 365 3.71 17.51 -39.10
C LYS A 365 4.27 18.96 -39.17
N ARG A 366 5.45 19.18 -38.55
CA ARG A 366 6.14 20.45 -38.52
C ARG A 366 6.62 20.88 -39.92
N VAL A 367 7.07 19.93 -40.75
CA VAL A 367 7.63 20.16 -42.07
C VAL A 367 6.59 19.99 -43.19
N GLY A 368 5.42 19.40 -42.87
CA GLY A 368 4.34 19.15 -43.84
C GLY A 368 4.61 17.97 -44.76
N LEU A 369 5.21 16.88 -44.21
CA LEU A 369 5.47 15.63 -44.95
C LEU A 369 4.20 14.78 -45.07
N ASP A 370 4.13 13.99 -46.16
CA ASP A 370 3.08 12.98 -46.30
C ASP A 370 3.20 11.89 -45.25
N ILE A 371 2.07 11.33 -44.81
CA ILE A 371 1.99 10.22 -43.90
C ILE A 371 1.65 8.95 -44.68
N ILE A 372 2.59 8.03 -44.79
CA ILE A 372 2.40 6.77 -45.48
C ILE A 372 2.32 5.65 -44.45
N ASN A 373 1.12 5.10 -44.29
CA ASN A 373 0.94 3.89 -43.46
C ASN A 373 1.30 2.65 -44.30
N ILE A 374 2.17 1.81 -43.75
CA ILE A 374 2.69 0.59 -44.44
C ILE A 374 2.26 -0.73 -43.77
N MET A 375 1.52 -0.66 -42.66
CA MET A 375 1.08 -1.84 -41.94
C MET A 375 -0.44 -1.92 -41.85
N ASN A 376 -0.96 -3.14 -41.93
CA ASN A 376 -2.32 -3.48 -41.56
C ASN A 376 -2.49 -3.52 -40.04
N LYS A 377 -3.72 -3.56 -39.56
CA LYS A 377 -4.02 -3.61 -38.11
C LYS A 377 -3.55 -4.89 -37.42
N ASP A 378 -3.39 -5.99 -38.19
CA ASP A 378 -2.83 -7.26 -37.68
C ASP A 378 -1.30 -7.30 -37.63
N GLY A 379 -0.63 -6.21 -38.06
CA GLY A 379 0.82 -6.11 -38.12
C GLY A 379 1.47 -6.68 -39.37
N THR A 380 0.68 -7.11 -40.37
CA THR A 380 1.22 -7.45 -41.68
C THR A 380 1.47 -6.22 -42.54
N MET A 381 2.39 -6.30 -43.50
CA MET A 381 2.68 -5.20 -44.41
C MET A 381 1.50 -5.01 -45.36
N ASN A 382 1.12 -3.77 -45.67
CA ASN A 382 -0.01 -3.47 -46.53
C ASN A 382 0.36 -3.29 -48.01
N SER A 383 -0.61 -2.95 -48.89
CA SER A 383 -0.45 -2.78 -50.32
C SER A 383 0.58 -1.70 -50.72
N ASN A 384 0.94 -0.76 -49.82
CA ASN A 384 1.98 0.26 -50.09
C ASN A 384 3.42 -0.34 -50.09
N CYS A 385 3.57 -1.59 -49.63
CA CYS A 385 4.86 -2.28 -49.50
C CYS A 385 5.24 -3.14 -50.72
N GLY A 386 4.49 -3.05 -51.82
CA GLY A 386 4.79 -3.79 -53.06
C GLY A 386 4.91 -5.30 -52.87
N LYS A 387 6.10 -5.88 -53.12
CA LYS A 387 6.33 -7.32 -53.00
C LYS A 387 6.23 -7.89 -51.57
N TYR A 388 6.28 -7.03 -50.55
CA TYR A 388 6.16 -7.43 -49.17
C TYR A 388 4.71 -7.38 -48.62
N ASN A 389 3.72 -7.06 -49.49
CA ASN A 389 2.30 -7.03 -49.09
C ASN A 389 1.87 -8.36 -48.49
N GLY A 390 1.22 -8.36 -47.34
CA GLY A 390 0.73 -9.52 -46.61
C GLY A 390 1.78 -10.26 -45.78
N VAL A 391 3.05 -9.84 -45.80
CA VAL A 391 4.13 -10.42 -44.98
C VAL A 391 4.09 -9.85 -43.59
N ASP A 392 4.29 -10.68 -42.56
CA ASP A 392 4.46 -10.18 -41.18
C ASP A 392 5.64 -9.19 -41.08
N ARG A 393 5.50 -8.13 -40.26
CA ARG A 393 6.49 -7.08 -40.13
C ARG A 393 7.90 -7.58 -39.72
N ALA A 394 7.96 -8.61 -38.87
CA ALA A 394 9.25 -9.19 -38.43
C ALA A 394 9.90 -10.00 -39.55
N ASP A 395 9.11 -10.75 -40.32
CA ASP A 395 9.57 -11.47 -41.49
C ASP A 395 9.97 -10.51 -42.63
N CYS A 396 9.21 -9.44 -42.81
CA CYS A 396 9.53 -8.37 -43.76
C CYS A 396 10.89 -7.71 -43.41
N ARG A 397 11.19 -7.45 -42.14
CA ARG A 397 12.50 -6.93 -41.70
C ARG A 397 13.64 -7.82 -42.20
N THR A 398 13.48 -9.13 -42.04
CA THR A 398 14.49 -10.11 -42.43
C THR A 398 14.62 -10.19 -43.95
N GLN A 399 13.52 -10.25 -44.69
CA GLN A 399 13.51 -10.33 -46.15
C GLN A 399 14.05 -9.04 -46.78
N LEU A 400 13.60 -7.89 -46.34
CA LEU A 400 14.05 -6.60 -46.85
C LEU A 400 15.54 -6.38 -46.63
N TRP A 401 16.09 -6.80 -45.48
CA TRP A 401 17.50 -6.71 -45.24
C TRP A 401 18.32 -7.59 -46.20
N ALA A 402 17.90 -8.83 -46.43
CA ALA A 402 18.53 -9.72 -47.39
C ALA A 402 18.48 -9.15 -48.83
N ASP A 403 17.40 -8.53 -49.22
CA ASP A 403 17.28 -7.84 -50.52
C ASP A 403 18.22 -6.61 -50.59
N MET A 404 18.38 -5.87 -49.52
CA MET A 404 19.36 -4.76 -49.43
C MET A 404 20.82 -5.24 -49.58
N GLU A 405 21.16 -6.39 -49.02
CA GLU A 405 22.47 -7.00 -49.16
C GLU A 405 22.69 -7.43 -50.61
N ALA A 406 21.67 -8.05 -51.25
CA ALA A 406 21.74 -8.50 -52.64
C ALA A 406 21.92 -7.34 -53.65
N GLU A 407 21.29 -6.18 -53.37
CA GLU A 407 21.43 -4.97 -54.21
C GLU A 407 22.62 -4.08 -53.84
N GLY A 408 23.43 -4.46 -52.84
CA GLY A 408 24.60 -3.71 -52.40
C GLY A 408 24.26 -2.40 -51.69
N LEU A 409 23.06 -2.27 -51.15
CA LEU A 409 22.58 -1.14 -50.40
C LEU A 409 22.88 -1.29 -48.89
N ALA A 410 23.07 -2.50 -48.39
CA ALA A 410 23.48 -2.75 -47.02
C ALA A 410 24.94 -2.33 -46.81
N ILE A 411 25.26 -1.69 -45.71
CA ILE A 411 26.61 -1.31 -45.29
C ILE A 411 27.12 -2.29 -44.23
N LYS A 412 26.40 -2.44 -43.14
CA LYS A 412 26.70 -3.38 -42.05
C LYS A 412 25.50 -3.55 -41.14
N ALA A 413 25.53 -4.59 -40.30
CA ALA A 413 24.58 -4.81 -39.21
C ALA A 413 25.37 -5.05 -37.91
N GLU A 414 24.99 -4.41 -36.82
CA GLU A 414 25.69 -4.50 -35.53
C GLU A 414 24.73 -4.88 -34.41
N PRO A 415 25.15 -5.67 -33.41
CA PRO A 415 24.38 -5.92 -32.23
C PRO A 415 24.04 -4.60 -31.51
N TYR A 416 22.79 -4.44 -31.14
CA TYR A 416 22.29 -3.25 -30.44
C TYR A 416 21.24 -3.64 -29.40
N THR A 417 21.22 -2.97 -28.25
CA THR A 417 20.15 -3.17 -27.26
C THR A 417 19.00 -2.23 -27.57
N ASN A 418 17.88 -2.78 -27.97
CA ASN A 418 16.67 -2.04 -28.31
C ASN A 418 15.80 -1.84 -27.08
N ARG A 419 15.22 -0.66 -26.96
CA ARG A 419 14.16 -0.37 -26.01
C ARG A 419 12.82 -0.62 -26.73
N VAL A 420 12.25 -1.82 -26.52
CA VAL A 420 11.06 -2.29 -27.24
C VAL A 420 9.77 -1.96 -26.48
N PRO A 421 8.81 -1.22 -27.06
CA PRO A 421 7.50 -0.98 -26.45
C PRO A 421 6.63 -2.23 -26.51
N ARG A 422 6.08 -2.64 -25.37
CA ARG A 422 5.21 -3.80 -25.25
C ARG A 422 3.89 -3.45 -24.59
N SER A 423 2.82 -4.08 -25.02
CA SER A 423 1.51 -3.99 -24.36
C SER A 423 1.59 -4.61 -22.96
N GLN A 424 1.29 -3.85 -21.92
CA GLN A 424 1.18 -4.34 -20.53
C GLN A 424 0.15 -5.48 -20.43
N ARG A 425 -0.90 -5.45 -21.23
CA ARG A 425 -2.00 -6.42 -21.21
C ARG A 425 -1.73 -7.68 -22.02
N GLY A 426 -1.26 -7.51 -23.25
CA GLY A 426 -1.04 -8.61 -24.20
C GLY A 426 0.40 -9.14 -24.24
N GLY A 427 1.37 -8.32 -23.83
CA GLY A 427 2.81 -8.64 -23.89
C GLY A 427 3.43 -8.53 -25.27
N GLU A 428 2.63 -8.30 -26.34
CA GLU A 428 3.12 -8.13 -27.71
C GLU A 428 3.80 -6.77 -27.93
N VAL A 429 4.61 -6.68 -28.96
CA VAL A 429 5.25 -5.43 -29.40
C VAL A 429 4.19 -4.48 -29.96
N ILE A 430 4.18 -3.26 -29.42
CA ILE A 430 3.33 -2.17 -29.86
C ILE A 430 3.87 -1.56 -31.15
N GLU A 431 2.96 -1.27 -32.06
CA GLU A 431 3.25 -0.55 -33.30
C GLU A 431 2.64 0.86 -33.28
N PRO A 432 3.44 1.91 -33.35
CA PRO A 432 2.92 3.26 -33.60
C PRO A 432 2.28 3.32 -34.99
N ILE A 433 0.98 3.64 -35.05
CA ILE A 433 0.22 3.72 -36.30
C ILE A 433 -0.64 4.98 -36.27
N VAL A 434 -0.68 5.71 -37.39
CA VAL A 434 -1.62 6.83 -37.54
C VAL A 434 -3.02 6.28 -37.82
N SER A 435 -3.95 6.56 -36.94
CA SER A 435 -5.33 6.05 -36.98
C SER A 435 -6.33 7.13 -36.59
N GLU A 436 -7.50 7.07 -37.21
CA GLU A 436 -8.65 7.89 -36.80
C GLU A 436 -9.28 7.29 -35.55
N GLN A 437 -9.35 8.07 -34.48
CA GLN A 437 -9.83 7.66 -33.16
C GLN A 437 -10.68 8.76 -32.51
N TRP A 438 -11.40 8.42 -31.44
CA TRP A 438 -12.09 9.39 -30.60
C TRP A 438 -11.17 9.85 -29.46
N PHE A 439 -11.12 11.15 -29.25
CA PHE A 439 -10.28 11.80 -28.24
C PHE A 439 -11.11 12.67 -27.30
N CYS A 440 -10.63 12.80 -26.05
CA CYS A 440 -11.14 13.77 -25.10
C CYS A 440 -10.03 14.80 -24.79
N LYS A 441 -10.35 16.09 -24.94
CA LYS A 441 -9.48 17.19 -24.50
C LYS A 441 -9.44 17.23 -22.98
N MET A 442 -8.25 17.18 -22.41
CA MET A 442 -8.06 17.05 -20.97
C MET A 442 -7.63 18.34 -20.27
N ASP A 443 -7.12 19.32 -21.00
CA ASP A 443 -6.54 20.58 -20.50
C ASP A 443 -7.48 21.36 -19.57
N THR A 444 -8.72 21.58 -20.01
CA THR A 444 -9.73 22.35 -19.26
C THR A 444 -10.16 21.69 -17.95
N MET A 445 -10.02 20.35 -17.86
CA MET A 445 -10.32 19.57 -16.65
C MET A 445 -9.07 19.39 -15.76
N ALA A 446 -7.88 19.47 -16.33
CA ALA A 446 -6.62 19.37 -15.60
C ALA A 446 -6.33 20.62 -14.75
N GLU A 447 -6.69 21.81 -15.23
CA GLU A 447 -6.46 23.07 -14.53
C GLU A 447 -7.10 23.10 -13.12
N PRO A 448 -8.42 22.88 -12.94
CA PRO A 448 -9.04 22.83 -11.62
C PRO A 448 -8.48 21.68 -10.76
N SER A 449 -8.07 20.56 -11.37
CA SER A 449 -7.48 19.42 -10.68
C SER A 449 -6.10 19.71 -10.10
N LEU A 450 -5.29 20.51 -10.79
CA LEU A 450 -4.01 21.05 -10.28
C LEU A 450 -4.25 22.01 -9.12
N LYS A 451 -5.18 22.93 -9.30
CA LYS A 451 -5.51 23.94 -8.30
C LYS A 451 -5.97 23.33 -6.98
N ALA A 452 -6.73 22.24 -7.02
CA ALA A 452 -7.19 21.57 -5.81
C ALA A 452 -6.04 21.09 -4.90
N VAL A 453 -4.93 20.61 -5.47
CA VAL A 453 -3.73 20.24 -4.71
C VAL A 453 -2.95 21.46 -4.24
N GLU A 454 -2.91 22.53 -5.05
CA GLU A 454 -2.19 23.77 -4.69
C GLU A 454 -2.86 24.53 -3.55
N THR A 455 -4.19 24.52 -3.50
CA THR A 455 -4.98 25.16 -2.45
C THR A 455 -5.12 24.31 -1.19
N GLY A 456 -4.74 23.02 -1.23
CA GLY A 456 -4.92 22.07 -0.14
C GLY A 456 -6.35 21.54 0.01
N GLU A 457 -7.23 21.77 -0.98
CA GLU A 457 -8.56 21.17 -1.05
C GLU A 457 -8.46 19.65 -1.23
N LEU A 458 -7.46 19.21 -2.00
CA LEU A 458 -7.08 17.81 -2.16
C LEU A 458 -5.73 17.54 -1.48
N THR A 459 -5.71 16.59 -0.57
CA THR A 459 -4.49 16.10 0.08
C THR A 459 -4.08 14.74 -0.48
N ILE A 460 -2.82 14.59 -0.91
CA ILE A 460 -2.26 13.31 -1.38
C ILE A 460 -1.25 12.79 -0.35
N ILE A 461 -1.50 11.61 0.18
CA ILE A 461 -0.66 10.95 1.19
C ILE A 461 0.02 9.72 0.57
N PRO A 462 1.35 9.62 0.61
CA PRO A 462 2.31 10.60 1.14
C PRO A 462 2.57 11.77 0.16
N GLN A 463 2.90 12.91 0.70
CA GLN A 463 3.04 14.17 -0.03
C GLN A 463 4.02 14.13 -1.22
N ARG A 464 5.00 13.22 -1.22
CA ARG A 464 5.94 13.09 -2.35
C ARG A 464 5.25 12.85 -3.71
N PHE A 465 4.05 12.27 -3.72
CA PHE A 465 3.29 11.99 -4.94
C PHE A 465 2.58 13.23 -5.50
N GLU A 466 2.43 14.31 -4.73
CA GLU A 466 1.91 15.58 -5.25
C GLU A 466 2.76 16.13 -6.40
N LYS A 467 4.10 16.00 -6.27
CA LYS A 467 5.01 16.45 -7.34
C LYS A 467 4.81 15.65 -8.63
N ILE A 468 4.62 14.34 -8.49
CA ILE A 468 4.37 13.44 -9.64
C ILE A 468 3.03 13.78 -10.27
N TYR A 469 1.97 13.92 -9.47
CA TYR A 469 0.64 14.32 -9.92
C TYR A 469 0.64 15.64 -10.69
N LYS A 470 1.29 16.68 -10.14
CA LYS A 470 1.41 18.00 -10.77
C LYS A 470 2.16 17.93 -12.09
N SER A 471 3.29 17.22 -12.16
CA SER A 471 4.07 17.09 -13.40
C SER A 471 3.26 16.45 -14.52
N TRP A 472 2.44 15.43 -14.22
CA TRP A 472 1.63 14.77 -15.22
C TRP A 472 0.48 15.62 -15.75
N LEU A 473 -0.15 16.43 -14.90
CA LEU A 473 -1.25 17.30 -15.30
C LEU A 473 -0.80 18.57 -16.02
N THR A 474 0.44 19.03 -15.78
CA THR A 474 0.98 20.23 -16.44
C THR A 474 1.18 20.04 -17.94
N ASP A 475 1.64 18.84 -18.35
CA ASP A 475 1.92 18.50 -19.76
C ASP A 475 0.92 17.44 -20.27
N ILE A 476 -0.35 17.57 -19.88
CA ILE A 476 -1.35 16.58 -20.23
C ILE A 476 -1.67 16.60 -21.71
N ARG A 477 -1.77 15.42 -22.33
CA ARG A 477 -2.20 15.22 -23.72
C ARG A 477 -3.66 14.83 -23.79
N ASP A 478 -4.26 15.03 -24.96
CA ASP A 478 -5.60 14.55 -25.24
C ASP A 478 -5.67 13.02 -25.10
N TRP A 479 -6.71 12.55 -24.47
CA TRP A 479 -6.90 11.15 -24.16
C TRP A 479 -7.63 10.42 -25.29
N CYS A 480 -6.97 9.42 -25.89
CA CYS A 480 -7.63 8.50 -26.83
C CYS A 480 -8.60 7.61 -26.06
N ILE A 481 -9.91 7.76 -26.30
CA ILE A 481 -10.98 7.08 -25.57
C ILE A 481 -11.62 5.93 -26.34
N SER A 482 -11.33 5.71 -27.62
CA SER A 482 -11.88 4.60 -28.41
C SER A 482 -11.02 3.35 -28.33
N ARG A 483 -11.67 2.19 -28.23
CA ARG A 483 -11.07 0.85 -28.23
C ARG A 483 -11.83 -0.05 -29.19
N GLN A 484 -11.10 -0.83 -29.98
CA GLN A 484 -11.63 -1.78 -30.97
C GLN A 484 -11.90 -3.15 -30.32
N LEU A 485 -12.75 -3.13 -29.29
CA LEU A 485 -13.13 -4.32 -28.50
C LEU A 485 -14.58 -4.72 -28.83
N TRP A 486 -14.89 -5.96 -28.56
CA TRP A 486 -16.23 -6.46 -28.77
C TRP A 486 -17.16 -6.21 -27.60
N ARG A 487 -16.60 -6.03 -26.37
CA ARG A 487 -17.37 -5.76 -25.16
C ARG A 487 -16.87 -4.51 -24.44
N GLY A 488 -17.78 -3.67 -24.06
CA GLY A 488 -17.56 -2.40 -23.35
C GLY A 488 -18.74 -1.46 -23.55
N HIS A 489 -18.61 -0.23 -23.07
CA HIS A 489 -19.56 0.84 -23.38
C HIS A 489 -19.38 1.28 -24.82
N GLN A 490 -20.30 0.87 -25.69
CA GLN A 490 -20.26 1.23 -27.11
C GLN A 490 -20.46 2.74 -27.27
N ILE A 491 -19.59 3.36 -28.06
CA ILE A 491 -19.60 4.82 -28.31
C ILE A 491 -20.98 5.22 -28.87
N PRO A 492 -21.66 6.24 -28.29
CA PRO A 492 -23.03 6.60 -28.62
C PRO A 492 -23.08 7.55 -29.83
N VAL A 493 -22.49 7.12 -30.94
CA VAL A 493 -22.42 7.88 -32.20
C VAL A 493 -23.03 7.06 -33.30
N TRP A 494 -23.89 7.66 -34.13
CA TRP A 494 -24.49 7.05 -35.30
C TRP A 494 -24.08 7.83 -36.54
N TYR A 495 -23.38 7.15 -37.46
CA TYR A 495 -23.01 7.69 -38.78
C TYR A 495 -24.23 7.66 -39.72
N VAL A 496 -24.34 8.73 -40.49
CA VAL A 496 -25.47 8.94 -41.41
C VAL A 496 -25.02 8.64 -42.86
N HIS A 497 -25.63 7.69 -43.48
CA HIS A 497 -25.41 7.28 -44.86
C HIS A 497 -26.63 7.61 -45.72
N ASP A 498 -26.43 7.90 -47.04
CA ASP A 498 -27.50 8.24 -47.96
C ASP A 498 -28.28 7.01 -48.45
N SER A 499 -27.66 5.81 -48.37
CA SER A 499 -28.31 4.55 -48.76
C SER A 499 -27.65 3.34 -48.11
N ALA A 500 -28.27 2.18 -48.21
CA ALA A 500 -27.70 0.88 -47.80
C ALA A 500 -26.46 0.52 -48.64
N GLU A 501 -26.40 0.90 -49.91
CA GLU A 501 -25.22 0.71 -50.76
C GLU A 501 -24.05 1.59 -50.35
N ASP A 502 -24.33 2.81 -49.90
CA ASP A 502 -23.32 3.71 -49.33
C ASP A 502 -22.72 3.15 -48.05
N LEU A 503 -23.57 2.64 -47.15
CA LEU A 503 -23.13 1.92 -45.95
C LEU A 503 -22.31 0.66 -46.29
N ALA A 504 -22.72 -0.15 -47.29
CA ALA A 504 -21.98 -1.32 -47.70
C ALA A 504 -20.58 -0.96 -48.21
N ARG A 505 -20.46 0.06 -49.02
CA ARG A 505 -19.17 0.58 -49.50
C ARG A 505 -18.29 1.11 -48.37
N ALA A 506 -18.91 1.77 -47.36
CA ALA A 506 -18.19 2.22 -46.20
C ALA A 506 -17.62 1.07 -45.32
N ARG A 507 -18.31 -0.07 -45.29
CA ARG A 507 -17.89 -1.30 -44.62
C ARG A 507 -16.81 -2.08 -45.36
N GLU A 508 -16.84 -2.11 -46.70
CA GLU A 508 -15.85 -2.81 -47.56
C GLU A 508 -14.53 -2.03 -47.66
N GLY A 509 -14.55 -0.71 -47.50
CA GLY A 509 -13.36 0.12 -47.47
C GLY A 509 -12.76 0.22 -46.09
N ASP A 510 -11.44 0.26 -46.01
CA ASP A 510 -10.70 0.53 -44.75
C ASP A 510 -11.08 1.93 -44.21
N ARG A 511 -12.27 2.07 -43.62
CA ARG A 511 -12.94 3.28 -43.06
C ARG A 511 -12.81 4.60 -43.89
N LYS A 512 -12.15 4.57 -45.03
CA LYS A 512 -11.99 5.76 -45.90
C LYS A 512 -13.30 6.29 -46.49
N GLY A 513 -14.36 5.45 -46.50
CA GLY A 513 -15.68 5.83 -46.93
C GLY A 513 -16.69 6.06 -45.81
N ALA A 514 -16.27 6.03 -44.54
CA ALA A 514 -17.18 6.34 -43.45
C ALA A 514 -17.70 7.77 -43.56
N SER A 515 -19.02 7.91 -43.47
CA SER A 515 -19.65 9.25 -43.51
C SER A 515 -19.03 10.17 -42.47
N LYS A 516 -18.70 11.37 -42.86
CA LYS A 516 -18.30 12.43 -41.92
C LYS A 516 -19.49 13.01 -41.14
N ARG A 517 -20.72 12.63 -41.57
CA ARG A 517 -21.97 13.05 -40.92
C ARG A 517 -22.32 12.05 -39.85
N TYR A 518 -22.55 12.53 -38.65
CA TYR A 518 -22.96 11.68 -37.52
C TYR A 518 -23.85 12.47 -36.55
N VAL A 519 -24.56 11.76 -35.71
CA VAL A 519 -25.31 12.28 -34.57
C VAL A 519 -24.89 11.55 -33.30
N VAL A 520 -24.95 12.26 -32.19
CA VAL A 520 -24.71 11.69 -30.85
C VAL A 520 -26.03 11.59 -30.12
N ALA A 521 -26.36 10.41 -29.60
CA ALA A 521 -27.66 10.15 -28.99
C ALA A 521 -27.57 9.12 -27.86
N ARG A 522 -28.60 9.01 -27.03
CA ARG A 522 -28.68 8.02 -25.94
C ARG A 522 -29.09 6.64 -26.44
N ASN A 523 -29.89 6.60 -27.48
CA ASN A 523 -30.42 5.36 -28.06
C ASN A 523 -30.75 5.55 -29.57
N ASP A 524 -31.12 4.43 -30.23
CA ASP A 524 -31.41 4.41 -31.66
C ASP A 524 -32.58 5.34 -32.03
N ALA A 525 -33.63 5.43 -31.21
CA ALA A 525 -34.80 6.27 -31.49
C ALA A 525 -34.42 7.80 -31.47
N GLU A 526 -33.65 8.23 -30.47
CA GLU A 526 -33.16 9.61 -30.42
C GLU A 526 -32.15 9.89 -31.55
N ALA A 527 -31.34 8.91 -31.95
CA ALA A 527 -30.42 9.02 -33.07
C ALA A 527 -31.19 9.19 -34.40
N GLU A 528 -32.23 8.43 -34.58
CA GLU A 528 -33.07 8.51 -35.79
C GLU A 528 -33.80 9.87 -35.87
N GLU A 529 -34.36 10.34 -34.76
CA GLU A 529 -35.00 11.65 -34.66
C GLU A 529 -34.03 12.80 -35.00
N LYS A 530 -32.88 12.83 -34.33
CA LYS A 530 -31.84 13.85 -34.57
C LYS A 530 -31.30 13.82 -36.00
N ALA A 531 -31.06 12.59 -36.54
CA ALA A 531 -30.51 12.44 -37.88
C ALA A 531 -31.53 12.85 -38.96
N LYS A 532 -32.80 12.50 -38.84
CA LYS A 532 -33.88 12.95 -39.74
C LYS A 532 -34.05 14.45 -39.68
N ALA A 533 -34.04 15.06 -38.49
CA ALA A 533 -34.15 16.51 -38.32
C ALA A 533 -33.00 17.25 -39.01
N GLN A 534 -31.78 16.69 -39.02
CA GLN A 534 -30.57 17.35 -39.54
C GLN A 534 -30.30 17.00 -41.02
N TYR A 535 -30.60 15.80 -41.48
CA TYR A 535 -30.17 15.30 -42.78
C TYR A 535 -31.34 14.83 -43.70
N GLY A 536 -32.59 14.85 -43.22
CA GLY A 536 -33.78 14.42 -43.96
C GLY A 536 -34.14 12.95 -43.76
N ASP A 537 -35.29 12.52 -44.30
CA ASP A 537 -35.90 11.20 -44.00
C ASP A 537 -35.23 10.02 -44.68
N ASN A 538 -34.57 10.21 -45.84
CA ASN A 538 -33.93 9.16 -46.60
C ASN A 538 -32.49 8.91 -46.17
N ILE A 539 -32.29 8.30 -45.01
CA ILE A 539 -31.00 8.04 -44.43
C ILE A 539 -30.94 6.61 -43.86
N VAL A 540 -29.71 6.08 -43.79
CA VAL A 540 -29.39 4.82 -43.08
C VAL A 540 -28.39 5.11 -41.99
N LEU A 541 -28.69 4.67 -40.77
CA LEU A 541 -27.84 4.87 -39.63
C LEU A 541 -26.97 3.64 -39.33
N HIS A 542 -25.74 3.88 -38.99
CA HIS A 542 -24.81 2.87 -38.50
C HIS A 542 -24.13 3.34 -37.21
N ARG A 543 -24.32 2.61 -36.12
CA ARG A 543 -23.70 2.96 -34.83
C ARG A 543 -22.21 2.67 -34.86
N GLU A 544 -21.40 3.51 -34.22
CA GLU A 544 -19.97 3.31 -34.02
C GLU A 544 -19.72 1.93 -33.38
N GLU A 545 -18.78 1.15 -33.93
CA GLU A 545 -18.47 -0.19 -33.44
C GLU A 545 -17.49 -0.21 -32.29
N ASP A 546 -16.69 0.85 -32.16
CA ASP A 546 -15.73 0.98 -31.08
C ASP A 546 -16.44 1.18 -29.73
N VAL A 547 -15.78 0.73 -28.68
CA VAL A 547 -16.20 0.96 -27.29
C VAL A 547 -15.30 1.98 -26.63
N LEU A 548 -15.76 2.55 -25.52
CA LEU A 548 -14.97 3.46 -24.70
C LEU A 548 -13.87 2.71 -23.93
N ASP A 549 -12.77 3.40 -23.69
CA ASP A 549 -11.73 2.96 -22.75
C ASP A 549 -12.34 2.64 -21.38
N THR A 550 -11.94 1.55 -20.75
CA THR A 550 -12.36 1.14 -19.41
C THR A 550 -12.19 2.28 -18.40
N TRP A 551 -11.11 3.05 -18.51
CA TRP A 551 -10.85 4.17 -17.63
C TRP A 551 -11.85 5.33 -17.77
N PHE A 552 -12.64 5.37 -18.86
CA PHE A 552 -13.71 6.36 -19.00
C PHE A 552 -14.84 6.09 -17.99
N SER A 553 -15.36 4.87 -17.94
CA SER A 553 -16.37 4.47 -16.96
C SER A 553 -15.83 4.45 -15.53
N SER A 554 -14.59 3.94 -15.35
CA SER A 554 -13.94 3.92 -14.05
C SER A 554 -13.63 5.32 -13.51
N GLY A 555 -13.41 6.31 -14.38
CA GLY A 555 -13.24 7.73 -14.02
C GLY A 555 -14.51 8.40 -13.47
N LEU A 556 -15.69 7.84 -13.73
CA LEU A 556 -16.96 8.34 -13.21
C LEU A 556 -17.33 7.74 -11.85
N TRP A 557 -16.61 6.71 -11.39
CA TRP A 557 -16.93 5.87 -10.24
C TRP A 557 -17.38 6.62 -8.99
N PRO A 558 -16.73 7.69 -8.51
CA PRO A 558 -17.08 8.34 -7.24
C PRO A 558 -18.49 8.97 -7.23
N PHE A 559 -19.02 9.37 -8.38
CA PHE A 559 -20.31 10.06 -8.47
C PHE A 559 -21.36 9.24 -9.23
N SER A 560 -20.98 8.43 -10.22
CA SER A 560 -21.93 7.54 -10.90
C SER A 560 -22.51 6.49 -9.95
N THR A 561 -21.71 5.95 -9.03
CA THR A 561 -22.15 5.01 -8.00
C THR A 561 -23.10 5.64 -6.99
N CYS A 562 -23.08 6.95 -6.83
CA CYS A 562 -24.00 7.72 -5.98
C CYS A 562 -25.28 8.13 -6.72
N GLY A 563 -25.42 7.82 -8.00
CA GLY A 563 -26.65 8.03 -8.78
C GLY A 563 -26.62 9.18 -9.78
N TRP A 564 -25.44 9.80 -10.02
CA TRP A 564 -25.29 10.75 -11.14
C TRP A 564 -25.68 10.07 -12.47
N PRO A 565 -26.40 10.70 -13.42
CA PRO A 565 -26.62 12.16 -13.57
C PRO A 565 -27.78 12.75 -12.74
N ASN A 566 -28.49 11.95 -11.94
CA ASN A 566 -29.52 12.49 -11.07
C ASN A 566 -28.90 13.13 -9.81
N GLU A 567 -28.68 14.44 -9.85
CA GLU A 567 -28.10 15.18 -8.70
C GLU A 567 -29.02 15.20 -7.47
N GLU A 568 -30.33 14.89 -7.63
CA GLU A 568 -31.29 14.79 -6.56
C GLU A 568 -31.28 13.42 -5.88
N ALA A 569 -30.54 12.45 -6.39
CA ALA A 569 -30.43 11.13 -5.79
C ALA A 569 -29.97 11.21 -4.32
N PRO A 570 -30.59 10.44 -3.42
CA PRO A 570 -30.27 10.51 -1.98
C PRO A 570 -28.78 10.28 -1.68
N ASP A 571 -28.15 9.31 -2.36
CA ASP A 571 -26.74 8.99 -2.14
C ASP A 571 -25.83 10.09 -2.71
N MET A 572 -26.22 10.74 -3.81
CA MET A 572 -25.52 11.90 -4.36
C MET A 572 -25.50 13.08 -3.39
N LYS A 573 -26.60 13.35 -2.70
CA LYS A 573 -26.71 14.43 -1.70
C LYS A 573 -25.98 14.12 -0.39
N ASN A 574 -26.01 12.85 0.04
CA ASN A 574 -25.52 12.47 1.37
C ASN A 574 -24.06 12.01 1.38
N TYR A 575 -23.55 11.46 0.26
CA TYR A 575 -22.27 10.74 0.24
C TYR A 575 -21.28 11.24 -0.82
N PHE A 576 -21.67 12.16 -1.69
CA PHE A 576 -20.76 12.81 -2.64
C PHE A 576 -20.53 14.28 -2.24
N PRO A 577 -19.26 14.75 -2.19
CA PRO A 577 -17.98 14.05 -2.40
C PRO A 577 -17.63 13.00 -1.35
N ALA A 578 -16.84 11.99 -1.73
CA ALA A 578 -16.30 11.01 -0.82
C ALA A 578 -15.26 11.62 0.15
N SER A 579 -15.01 10.95 1.26
CA SER A 579 -14.02 11.42 2.25
C SER A 579 -12.60 11.07 1.84
N VAL A 580 -12.37 9.82 1.46
CA VAL A 580 -11.06 9.26 1.15
C VAL A 580 -11.16 8.35 -0.06
N LEU A 581 -10.19 8.48 -0.95
CA LEU A 581 -9.87 7.46 -1.93
C LEU A 581 -8.59 6.76 -1.50
N GLU A 582 -8.62 5.45 -1.35
CA GLU A 582 -7.46 4.64 -1.02
C GLU A 582 -7.16 3.68 -2.17
N THR A 583 -5.89 3.66 -2.63
CA THR A 583 -5.48 2.80 -3.74
C THR A 583 -3.96 2.63 -3.82
N GLY A 584 -3.46 1.74 -4.68
CA GLY A 584 -2.05 1.62 -5.01
C GLY A 584 -1.51 2.86 -5.74
N HIS A 585 -0.28 3.24 -5.44
CA HIS A 585 0.36 4.40 -6.05
C HIS A 585 0.57 4.25 -7.57
N ASP A 586 0.57 3.04 -8.10
CA ASP A 586 0.78 2.71 -9.51
C ASP A 586 -0.39 3.12 -10.41
N ILE A 587 -1.59 3.32 -9.85
CA ILE A 587 -2.76 3.79 -10.59
C ILE A 587 -3.14 5.25 -10.28
N LEU A 588 -2.22 6.02 -9.72
CA LEU A 588 -2.44 7.44 -9.41
C LEU A 588 -2.88 8.25 -10.65
N PHE A 589 -2.24 8.03 -11.79
CA PHE A 589 -2.61 8.74 -13.02
C PHE A 589 -3.71 8.00 -13.79
N PHE A 590 -3.63 6.68 -13.88
CA PHE A 590 -4.62 5.89 -14.62
C PHE A 590 -6.04 6.10 -14.12
N TRP A 591 -6.22 6.19 -12.81
CA TRP A 591 -7.52 6.22 -12.18
C TRP A 591 -7.77 7.48 -11.35
N VAL A 592 -6.90 7.80 -10.40
CA VAL A 592 -7.13 8.91 -9.45
C VAL A 592 -7.23 10.24 -10.18
N ALA A 593 -6.26 10.58 -11.02
CA ALA A 593 -6.26 11.84 -11.77
C ALA A 593 -7.47 11.93 -12.71
N ARG A 594 -7.83 10.81 -13.38
CA ARG A 594 -9.00 10.76 -14.26
C ARG A 594 -10.31 10.96 -13.49
N MET A 595 -10.48 10.35 -12.32
CA MET A 595 -11.66 10.59 -11.48
C MET A 595 -11.79 12.05 -11.09
N ILE A 596 -10.69 12.72 -10.73
CA ILE A 596 -10.69 14.13 -10.35
C ILE A 596 -11.07 15.00 -11.53
N MET A 597 -10.43 14.79 -12.69
CA MET A 597 -10.72 15.54 -13.91
C MET A 597 -12.16 15.35 -14.39
N MET A 598 -12.63 14.08 -14.46
CA MET A 598 -14.00 13.77 -14.88
C MET A 598 -15.04 14.32 -13.90
N SER A 599 -14.75 14.30 -12.60
CA SER A 599 -15.65 14.88 -11.59
C SER A 599 -15.79 16.38 -11.77
N TYR A 600 -14.69 17.13 -11.95
CA TYR A 600 -14.77 18.55 -12.27
C TYR A 600 -15.49 18.80 -13.60
N GLY A 601 -15.20 17.98 -14.61
CA GLY A 601 -15.86 18.07 -15.90
C GLY A 601 -17.37 17.86 -15.84
N MET A 602 -17.87 16.95 -15.01
CA MET A 602 -19.28 16.58 -14.95
C MET A 602 -20.06 17.32 -13.87
N THR A 603 -19.51 17.43 -12.66
CA THR A 603 -20.21 17.94 -11.48
C THR A 603 -19.70 19.31 -10.99
N GLY A 604 -18.57 19.78 -11.49
CA GLY A 604 -17.90 21.00 -11.00
C GLY A 604 -17.31 20.85 -9.59
N LYS A 605 -17.27 19.65 -9.02
CA LYS A 605 -16.82 19.40 -7.66
C LYS A 605 -15.66 18.40 -7.61
N LEU A 606 -14.83 18.52 -6.56
CA LEU A 606 -13.83 17.52 -6.22
C LEU A 606 -14.51 16.20 -5.82
N PRO A 607 -14.05 15.03 -6.29
CA PRO A 607 -14.73 13.76 -5.98
C PRO A 607 -14.43 13.22 -4.57
N PHE A 608 -13.29 13.58 -3.98
CA PHE A 608 -12.84 13.18 -2.64
C PHE A 608 -11.77 14.14 -2.14
N HIS A 609 -11.67 14.32 -0.82
CA HIS A 609 -10.76 15.30 -0.21
C HIS A 609 -9.37 14.75 0.10
N THR A 610 -9.24 13.46 0.30
CA THR A 610 -7.97 12.79 0.60
C THR A 610 -7.74 11.63 -0.34
N VAL A 611 -6.50 11.52 -0.85
CA VAL A 611 -6.00 10.35 -1.57
C VAL A 611 -4.91 9.70 -0.73
N PHE A 612 -5.17 8.49 -0.26
CA PHE A 612 -4.18 7.68 0.43
C PHE A 612 -3.60 6.63 -0.51
N LEU A 613 -2.29 6.65 -0.70
CA LEU A 613 -1.58 5.76 -1.62
C LEU A 613 -0.77 4.73 -0.84
N HIS A 614 -1.11 3.44 -1.00
CA HIS A 614 -0.28 2.35 -0.51
C HIS A 614 0.74 1.89 -1.55
N GLY A 615 1.78 1.18 -1.10
CA GLY A 615 2.76 0.54 -1.97
C GLY A 615 2.31 -0.85 -2.44
N LEU A 616 3.07 -1.45 -3.34
CA LEU A 616 2.78 -2.80 -3.86
C LEU A 616 3.21 -3.88 -2.86
N VAL A 617 2.47 -4.99 -2.85
CA VAL A 617 2.87 -6.18 -2.07
C VAL A 617 3.85 -7.00 -2.92
N ARG A 618 5.04 -7.22 -2.37
CA ARG A 618 6.14 -7.98 -2.97
C ARG A 618 6.41 -9.26 -2.18
N ASP A 619 7.13 -10.19 -2.78
CA ASP A 619 7.59 -11.38 -2.06
C ASP A 619 8.64 -11.03 -0.99
N SER A 620 9.04 -12.01 -0.18
CA SER A 620 10.03 -11.82 0.90
C SER A 620 11.42 -11.35 0.42
N GLN A 621 11.69 -11.44 -0.88
CA GLN A 621 12.93 -10.99 -1.52
C GLN A 621 12.78 -9.62 -2.20
N GLY A 622 11.64 -8.97 -2.08
CA GLY A 622 11.33 -7.67 -2.69
C GLY A 622 10.99 -7.71 -4.18
N ARG A 623 10.73 -8.90 -4.76
CA ARG A 623 10.36 -9.03 -6.17
C ARG A 623 8.84 -8.88 -6.34
N LYS A 624 8.43 -8.30 -7.46
CA LYS A 624 7.01 -8.24 -7.84
C LYS A 624 6.44 -9.67 -7.95
N MET A 625 5.27 -9.89 -7.33
CA MET A 625 4.58 -11.17 -7.45
C MET A 625 3.99 -11.33 -8.85
N SER A 626 4.28 -12.45 -9.50
CA SER A 626 3.71 -12.79 -10.81
C SER A 626 3.51 -14.30 -10.95
N LYS A 627 2.51 -14.70 -11.75
CA LYS A 627 2.25 -16.11 -12.05
C LYS A 627 3.44 -16.77 -12.75
N SER A 628 4.16 -16.03 -13.59
CA SER A 628 5.35 -16.51 -14.31
C SER A 628 6.55 -16.82 -13.41
N LEU A 629 6.68 -16.12 -12.28
CA LEU A 629 7.72 -16.36 -11.27
C LEU A 629 7.30 -17.40 -10.21
N GLY A 630 6.02 -17.83 -10.20
CA GLY A 630 5.51 -18.80 -9.24
C GLY A 630 5.54 -18.32 -7.77
N ASN A 631 5.65 -17.01 -7.54
CA ASN A 631 5.77 -16.39 -6.20
C ASN A 631 4.48 -15.70 -5.74
N VAL A 632 3.35 -15.94 -6.43
CA VAL A 632 2.05 -15.39 -6.02
C VAL A 632 1.53 -16.12 -4.80
N VAL A 633 1.18 -15.35 -3.77
CA VAL A 633 0.55 -15.86 -2.54
C VAL A 633 -0.96 -15.62 -2.65
N ASP A 634 -1.75 -16.68 -2.50
CA ASP A 634 -3.21 -16.62 -2.48
C ASP A 634 -3.71 -16.16 -1.10
N PRO A 635 -4.45 -15.03 -1.01
CA PRO A 635 -4.99 -14.56 0.25
C PRO A 635 -5.89 -15.58 0.96
N LEU A 636 -6.71 -16.33 0.21
CA LEU A 636 -7.62 -17.32 0.79
C LEU A 636 -6.86 -18.50 1.38
N GLY A 637 -5.77 -18.95 0.74
CA GLY A 637 -4.90 -19.98 1.30
C GLY A 637 -4.26 -19.54 2.62
N VAL A 638 -3.82 -18.26 2.69
CA VAL A 638 -3.28 -17.71 3.93
C VAL A 638 -4.35 -17.60 5.03
N ILE A 639 -5.58 -17.20 4.67
CA ILE A 639 -6.69 -17.13 5.64
C ILE A 639 -7.02 -18.53 6.18
N ALA A 640 -7.06 -19.54 5.32
CA ALA A 640 -7.31 -20.92 5.75
C ALA A 640 -6.24 -21.44 6.73
N ASP A 641 -4.95 -21.09 6.50
CA ASP A 641 -3.85 -21.56 7.34
C ASP A 641 -3.67 -20.76 8.63
N GLN A 642 -3.79 -19.43 8.56
CA GLN A 642 -3.36 -18.52 9.62
C GLN A 642 -4.50 -17.70 10.24
N GLY A 643 -5.68 -17.66 9.59
CA GLY A 643 -6.82 -16.82 9.96
C GLY A 643 -6.81 -15.44 9.30
N CYS A 644 -7.99 -14.88 9.13
CA CYS A 644 -8.20 -13.57 8.53
C CYS A 644 -7.54 -12.45 9.34
N ASP A 645 -7.70 -12.47 10.66
CA ASP A 645 -7.14 -11.45 11.55
C ASP A 645 -5.60 -11.38 11.48
N ALA A 646 -4.92 -12.53 11.38
CA ALA A 646 -3.47 -12.57 11.25
C ALA A 646 -2.99 -11.94 9.93
N LEU A 647 -3.70 -12.21 8.83
CA LEU A 647 -3.41 -11.59 7.53
C LEU A 647 -3.65 -10.09 7.58
N ARG A 648 -4.80 -9.65 8.06
CA ARG A 648 -5.18 -8.23 8.17
C ARG A 648 -4.17 -7.44 9.02
N PHE A 649 -3.83 -7.97 10.20
CA PHE A 649 -2.87 -7.33 11.09
C PHE A 649 -1.47 -7.24 10.46
N THR A 650 -1.06 -8.27 9.70
CA THR A 650 0.22 -8.27 8.99
C THR A 650 0.26 -7.21 7.90
N LEU A 651 -0.79 -7.08 7.11
CA LEU A 651 -0.89 -6.11 6.03
C LEU A 651 -0.94 -4.68 6.60
N ALA A 652 -1.83 -4.42 7.56
CA ALA A 652 -1.99 -3.08 8.15
C ALA A 652 -0.73 -2.62 8.87
N THR A 653 -0.13 -3.47 9.74
CA THR A 653 1.08 -3.10 10.50
C THR A 653 2.36 -3.09 9.67
N GLY A 654 2.34 -3.69 8.49
CA GLY A 654 3.44 -3.66 7.53
C GLY A 654 3.42 -2.44 6.62
N THR A 655 2.30 -1.73 6.56
CA THR A 655 2.13 -0.61 5.65
C THR A 655 2.85 0.64 6.14
N THR A 656 3.60 1.25 5.23
CA THR A 656 4.09 2.62 5.33
C THR A 656 3.58 3.37 4.10
N PRO A 657 2.99 4.57 4.23
CA PRO A 657 2.38 5.26 3.11
C PRO A 657 3.29 5.33 1.87
N GLY A 658 2.79 4.81 0.74
CA GLY A 658 3.47 4.80 -0.55
C GLY A 658 4.73 3.94 -0.65
N GLN A 659 5.05 3.11 0.33
CA GLN A 659 6.19 2.17 0.27
C GLN A 659 5.72 0.75 0.03
N ASP A 660 6.48 0.00 -0.78
CA ASP A 660 6.19 -1.40 -1.04
C ASP A 660 6.36 -2.25 0.22
N LEU A 661 5.47 -3.23 0.38
CA LEU A 661 5.49 -4.17 1.48
C LEU A 661 6.09 -5.51 1.03
N ASN A 662 7.20 -5.91 1.64
CA ASN A 662 7.72 -7.26 1.49
C ASN A 662 6.97 -8.22 2.42
N LEU A 663 6.15 -9.09 1.86
CA LEU A 663 5.36 -10.04 2.62
C LEU A 663 6.24 -11.16 3.20
N ASN A 664 6.29 -11.24 4.52
CA ASN A 664 7.01 -12.28 5.26
C ASN A 664 6.03 -13.25 5.93
N LEU A 665 6.14 -14.53 5.61
CA LEU A 665 5.28 -15.58 6.16
C LEU A 665 5.53 -15.82 7.67
N ASP A 666 6.76 -15.63 8.16
CA ASP A 666 7.06 -15.76 9.61
C ASP A 666 6.33 -14.68 10.42
N ARG A 667 6.14 -13.49 9.84
CA ARG A 667 5.36 -12.43 10.46
C ARG A 667 3.87 -12.78 10.54
N LEU A 668 3.34 -13.47 9.54
CA LEU A 668 1.97 -13.99 9.58
C LEU A 668 1.79 -14.98 10.75
N ALA A 669 2.70 -15.93 10.91
CA ALA A 669 2.67 -16.88 12.03
C ALA A 669 2.79 -16.16 13.39
N SER A 670 3.64 -15.14 13.50
CA SER A 670 3.75 -14.31 14.70
C SER A 670 2.45 -13.57 15.04
N ASN A 671 1.76 -13.05 14.03
CA ASN A 671 0.49 -12.36 14.21
C ASN A 671 -0.66 -13.32 14.52
N ARG A 672 -0.63 -14.55 14.04
CA ARG A 672 -1.53 -15.62 14.54
C ARG A 672 -1.31 -15.89 16.02
N ASN A 673 -0.05 -15.93 16.49
CA ASN A 673 0.24 -16.07 17.91
C ASN A 673 -0.28 -14.86 18.71
N PHE A 674 -0.28 -13.67 18.13
CA PHE A 674 -0.87 -12.49 18.75
C PHE A 674 -2.38 -12.63 18.93
N THR A 675 -3.13 -13.11 17.93
CA THR A 675 -4.57 -13.36 18.07
C THR A 675 -4.84 -14.41 19.17
N ASN A 676 -4.04 -15.47 19.26
CA ASN A 676 -4.11 -16.43 20.36
C ASN A 676 -3.77 -15.81 21.74
N LYS A 677 -2.88 -14.81 21.79
CA LYS A 677 -2.58 -14.11 23.05
C LYS A 677 -3.78 -13.28 23.52
N ILE A 678 -4.49 -12.60 22.58
CA ILE A 678 -5.74 -11.87 22.87
C ILE A 678 -6.79 -12.84 23.41
N TRP A 679 -6.96 -13.98 22.76
CA TRP A 679 -7.85 -15.05 23.18
C TRP A 679 -7.57 -15.53 24.60
N ASN A 680 -6.32 -15.83 24.91
CA ASN A 680 -5.90 -16.31 26.23
C ASN A 680 -6.06 -15.25 27.32
N ALA A 681 -5.85 -13.97 27.02
CA ALA A 681 -6.11 -12.89 27.94
C ALA A 681 -7.61 -12.77 28.26
N GLY A 682 -8.48 -12.85 27.23
CA GLY A 682 -9.93 -12.90 27.42
C GLY A 682 -10.37 -14.06 28.31
N LYS A 683 -9.83 -15.27 28.08
CA LYS A 683 -10.09 -16.45 28.94
C LYS A 683 -9.66 -16.22 30.38
N PHE A 684 -8.48 -15.63 30.59
CA PHE A 684 -8.01 -15.34 31.94
C PHE A 684 -8.96 -14.38 32.67
N VAL A 685 -9.43 -13.34 31.99
CA VAL A 685 -10.38 -12.39 32.57
C VAL A 685 -11.71 -13.07 32.91
N LEU A 686 -12.24 -13.89 31.98
CA LEU A 686 -13.45 -14.70 32.24
C LEU A 686 -13.30 -15.62 33.45
N TYR A 687 -12.18 -16.34 33.49
CA TYR A 687 -11.88 -17.27 34.60
C TYR A 687 -11.79 -16.55 35.95
N SER A 688 -11.24 -15.33 35.96
CA SER A 688 -11.15 -14.53 37.20
C SER A 688 -12.53 -14.13 37.77
N MET A 689 -13.59 -14.24 36.95
CA MET A 689 -14.99 -13.90 37.33
C MET A 689 -15.88 -15.16 37.42
N GLU A 690 -15.32 -16.37 37.38
CA GLU A 690 -16.10 -17.62 37.32
C GLU A 690 -17.07 -17.80 38.48
N GLU A 691 -16.67 -17.41 39.68
CA GLU A 691 -17.49 -17.50 40.90
C GLU A 691 -18.56 -16.40 41.01
N MET A 692 -18.60 -15.40 40.14
CA MET A 692 -19.54 -14.27 40.18
C MET A 692 -20.83 -14.60 39.44
N THR A 693 -21.96 -14.07 39.95
CA THR A 693 -23.24 -14.10 39.25
C THR A 693 -23.21 -13.19 38.00
N ASP A 694 -24.16 -13.35 37.09
CA ASP A 694 -24.22 -12.51 35.89
C ASP A 694 -24.50 -11.05 36.23
N GLU A 695 -25.31 -10.78 37.25
CA GLU A 695 -25.57 -9.43 37.77
C GLU A 695 -24.31 -8.76 38.32
N GLU A 696 -23.51 -9.51 39.09
CA GLU A 696 -22.22 -9.03 39.62
C GLU A 696 -21.20 -8.75 38.51
N ARG A 697 -21.14 -9.63 37.50
CA ARG A 697 -20.27 -9.44 36.32
C ARG A 697 -20.62 -8.18 35.52
N VAL A 698 -21.93 -7.95 35.34
CA VAL A 698 -22.41 -6.74 34.67
C VAL A 698 -22.15 -5.49 35.51
N ALA A 699 -22.28 -5.57 36.85
CA ALA A 699 -21.96 -4.45 37.73
C ALA A 699 -20.49 -4.03 37.66
N LEU A 700 -19.55 -4.94 37.37
CA LEU A 700 -18.14 -4.62 37.17
C LEU A 700 -17.89 -3.66 36.01
N ILE A 701 -18.75 -3.62 35.00
CA ILE A 701 -18.65 -2.69 33.85
C ILE A 701 -18.79 -1.25 34.34
N ASP A 702 -19.85 -0.98 35.14
CA ASP A 702 -20.13 0.35 35.67
C ASP A 702 -19.08 0.75 36.71
N GLU A 703 -18.69 -0.19 37.56
CA GLU A 703 -17.65 0.01 38.57
C GLU A 703 -16.30 0.34 37.93
N GLY A 704 -15.84 -0.43 36.93
CA GLY A 704 -14.61 -0.15 36.21
C GLY A 704 -14.65 1.21 35.51
N SER A 705 -15.80 1.57 34.94
CA SER A 705 -15.99 2.89 34.34
C SER A 705 -15.93 4.01 35.37
N ALA A 706 -16.53 3.82 36.56
CA ALA A 706 -16.48 4.82 37.64
C ALA A 706 -15.07 4.96 38.25
N LEU A 707 -14.36 3.84 38.46
CA LEU A 707 -13.00 3.82 38.99
C LEU A 707 -11.97 4.51 38.07
N CYS A 708 -12.24 4.50 36.77
CA CYS A 708 -11.36 5.04 35.72
C CYS A 708 -11.88 6.36 35.09
N ALA A 709 -12.91 6.99 35.67
CA ALA A 709 -13.62 8.12 35.06
C ALA A 709 -12.81 9.43 35.06
N ASP A 710 -12.03 9.70 36.11
CA ASP A 710 -11.32 10.95 36.31
C ASP A 710 -10.03 10.77 37.13
N GLU A 711 -9.25 11.84 37.22
CA GLU A 711 -7.98 11.89 37.98
C GLU A 711 -8.15 11.49 39.45
N ALA A 712 -9.19 11.99 40.10
CA ALA A 712 -9.41 11.75 41.55
C ALA A 712 -9.79 10.28 41.83
N SER A 713 -10.46 9.62 40.91
CA SER A 713 -10.81 8.21 41.00
C SER A 713 -9.58 7.33 40.70
N ILE A 714 -8.85 7.62 39.62
CA ILE A 714 -7.64 6.91 39.24
C ILE A 714 -6.56 7.00 40.30
N ALA A 715 -6.37 8.19 40.97
CA ALA A 715 -5.37 8.39 42.01
C ALA A 715 -5.58 7.49 43.23
N LYS A 716 -6.79 6.97 43.46
CA LYS A 716 -7.10 6.05 44.59
C LYS A 716 -6.78 4.59 44.27
N LEU A 717 -6.57 4.26 43.01
CA LEU A 717 -6.26 2.90 42.62
C LEU A 717 -4.87 2.48 43.09
N PRO A 718 -4.60 1.17 43.28
CA PRO A 718 -3.25 0.66 43.48
C PRO A 718 -2.32 1.02 42.32
N LEU A 719 -1.01 0.98 42.57
CA LEU A 719 -0.01 1.44 41.60
C LEU A 719 -0.12 0.72 40.23
N ALA A 720 -0.32 -0.58 40.23
CA ALA A 720 -0.42 -1.35 38.98
C ALA A 720 -1.64 -0.98 38.14
N GLU A 721 -2.79 -0.75 38.79
CA GLU A 721 -4.03 -0.33 38.16
C GLU A 721 -3.93 1.10 37.63
N ARG A 722 -3.34 2.02 38.38
CA ARG A 722 -3.05 3.40 37.93
C ARG A 722 -2.15 3.40 36.69
N TRP A 723 -1.12 2.58 36.73
CA TRP A 723 -0.17 2.43 35.62
C TRP A 723 -0.86 1.94 34.35
N ILE A 724 -1.61 0.82 34.43
CA ILE A 724 -2.20 0.24 33.22
C ILE A 724 -3.29 1.12 32.62
N VAL A 725 -4.09 1.81 33.45
CA VAL A 725 -5.09 2.79 32.97
C VAL A 725 -4.40 3.97 32.29
N SER A 726 -3.30 4.48 32.87
CA SER A 726 -2.51 5.56 32.27
C SER A 726 -1.88 5.15 30.94
N LYS A 727 -1.33 3.94 30.85
CA LYS A 727 -0.80 3.38 29.59
C LYS A 727 -1.90 3.19 28.55
N LEU A 728 -3.09 2.74 28.95
CA LEU A 728 -4.24 2.65 28.06
C LEU A 728 -4.63 4.02 27.50
N ASN A 729 -4.80 5.02 28.37
CA ASN A 729 -5.20 6.37 27.95
C ASN A 729 -4.19 6.98 26.95
N ALA A 730 -2.89 6.84 27.23
CA ALA A 730 -1.82 7.26 26.32
C ALA A 730 -1.86 6.48 25.00
N THR A 731 -2.18 5.18 25.02
CA THR A 731 -2.29 4.35 23.83
C THR A 731 -3.51 4.74 22.99
N VAL A 732 -4.66 5.00 23.62
CA VAL A 732 -5.88 5.48 22.93
C VAL A 732 -5.59 6.77 22.17
N ASP A 733 -4.97 7.75 22.83
CA ASP A 733 -4.58 9.03 22.20
C ASP A 733 -3.63 8.81 21.04
N HIS A 734 -2.56 8.04 21.25
CA HIS A 734 -1.55 7.78 20.22
C HIS A 734 -2.13 7.06 18.99
N VAL A 735 -2.92 6.00 19.20
CA VAL A 735 -3.57 5.23 18.13
C VAL A 735 -4.56 6.09 17.35
N THR A 736 -5.35 6.91 18.05
CA THR A 736 -6.30 7.82 17.43
C THR A 736 -5.60 8.83 16.53
N ASN A 737 -4.54 9.46 17.04
CA ASN A 737 -3.72 10.42 16.28
C ASN A 737 -2.98 9.77 15.10
N ALA A 738 -2.50 8.52 15.24
CA ALA A 738 -1.84 7.79 14.16
C ALA A 738 -2.84 7.45 13.03
N GLN A 739 -4.05 7.01 13.38
CA GLN A 739 -5.11 6.74 12.40
C GLN A 739 -5.56 8.02 11.67
N ASP A 740 -5.66 9.15 12.37
CA ASP A 740 -6.02 10.44 11.75
C ASP A 740 -4.96 10.91 10.72
N LYS A 741 -3.72 10.44 10.88
CA LYS A 741 -2.61 10.66 9.94
C LYS A 741 -2.45 9.54 8.91
N TYR A 742 -3.33 8.56 8.91
CA TYR A 742 -3.24 7.35 8.06
C TYR A 742 -1.97 6.52 8.30
N ASP A 743 -1.36 6.59 9.49
CA ASP A 743 -0.23 5.75 9.89
C ASP A 743 -0.72 4.47 10.61
N PHE A 744 -1.31 3.57 9.82
CA PHE A 744 -1.86 2.31 10.32
C PHE A 744 -0.77 1.39 10.87
N GLY A 745 0.44 1.49 10.31
CA GLY A 745 1.59 0.75 10.80
C GLY A 745 1.95 1.10 12.22
N GLU A 746 1.99 2.38 12.55
CA GLU A 746 2.27 2.87 13.90
C GLU A 746 1.11 2.59 14.87
N ALA A 747 -0.12 2.82 14.44
CA ALA A 747 -1.31 2.50 15.24
C ALA A 747 -1.30 1.02 15.68
N GLY A 748 -1.07 0.11 14.73
CA GLY A 748 -1.04 -1.33 15.02
C GLY A 748 0.13 -1.75 15.90
N ARG A 749 1.33 -1.19 15.70
CA ARG A 749 2.50 -1.45 16.57
C ARG A 749 2.27 -0.98 18.00
N SER A 750 1.71 0.21 18.17
CA SER A 750 1.40 0.76 19.50
C SER A 750 0.39 -0.12 20.25
N MET A 751 -0.68 -0.55 19.59
CA MET A 751 -1.66 -1.48 20.17
C MET A 751 -1.03 -2.82 20.53
N TYR A 752 -0.17 -3.37 19.65
CA TYR A 752 0.54 -4.62 19.92
C TYR A 752 1.43 -4.50 21.16
N THR A 753 2.25 -3.46 21.24
CA THR A 753 3.15 -3.23 22.38
C THR A 753 2.36 -3.04 23.68
N PHE A 754 1.30 -2.22 23.65
CA PHE A 754 0.45 -2.05 24.85
C PHE A 754 -0.17 -3.38 25.29
N PHE A 755 -0.79 -4.11 24.36
CA PHE A 755 -1.48 -5.35 24.70
C PHE A 755 -0.49 -6.44 25.16
N TYR A 756 0.57 -6.66 24.38
CA TYR A 756 1.51 -7.76 24.63
C TYR A 756 2.39 -7.48 25.84
N ASP A 757 3.11 -6.35 25.82
CA ASP A 757 4.11 -6.04 26.82
C ASP A 757 3.48 -5.49 28.12
N SER A 758 2.56 -4.50 28.02
CA SER A 758 2.03 -3.87 29.22
C SER A 758 0.89 -4.68 29.84
N PHE A 759 -0.16 -5.00 29.06
CA PHE A 759 -1.35 -5.64 29.60
C PHE A 759 -1.13 -7.12 29.90
N ALA A 760 -0.71 -7.91 28.90
CA ALA A 760 -0.67 -9.37 29.05
C ALA A 760 0.54 -9.87 29.85
N ASP A 761 1.75 -9.32 29.64
CA ASP A 761 2.96 -9.83 30.28
C ASP A 761 3.22 -9.22 31.66
N TRP A 762 2.80 -7.96 31.91
CA TRP A 762 3.03 -7.33 33.19
C TRP A 762 1.76 -7.22 34.03
N PHE A 763 0.71 -6.57 33.52
CA PHE A 763 -0.47 -6.29 34.33
C PHE A 763 -1.22 -7.59 34.71
N ILE A 764 -1.56 -8.45 33.75
CA ILE A 764 -2.27 -9.72 34.01
C ILE A 764 -1.47 -10.60 34.97
N GLU A 765 -0.16 -10.74 34.76
CA GLU A 765 0.68 -11.55 35.64
C GLU A 765 0.77 -10.98 37.06
N GLY A 766 0.82 -9.65 37.19
CA GLY A 766 0.82 -8.95 38.48
C GLY A 766 -0.53 -9.00 39.18
N ALA A 767 -1.61 -8.86 38.44
CA ALA A 767 -2.99 -8.90 38.97
C ALA A 767 -3.30 -10.21 39.70
N LYS A 768 -2.64 -11.34 39.34
CA LYS A 768 -2.83 -12.63 40.01
C LYS A 768 -2.61 -12.57 41.51
N SER A 769 -1.69 -11.74 41.97
CA SER A 769 -1.41 -11.60 43.42
C SER A 769 -2.60 -11.03 44.20
N ARG A 770 -3.39 -10.15 43.59
CA ARG A 770 -4.60 -9.55 44.17
C ARG A 770 -5.84 -10.41 43.91
N LEU A 771 -5.99 -10.89 42.69
CA LEU A 771 -7.15 -11.71 42.28
C LEU A 771 -7.31 -12.98 43.11
N TYR A 772 -6.19 -13.59 43.53
CA TYR A 772 -6.15 -14.81 44.36
C TYR A 772 -5.70 -14.54 45.79
N GLY A 773 -5.61 -13.27 46.20
CA GLY A 773 -5.29 -12.84 47.56
C GLY A 773 -6.51 -12.95 48.50
N ALA A 774 -6.25 -12.73 49.80
CA ALA A 774 -7.28 -12.75 50.83
C ALA A 774 -8.17 -11.50 50.89
N ASP A 775 -7.77 -10.41 50.24
CA ASP A 775 -8.52 -9.15 50.21
C ASP A 775 -9.55 -9.15 49.08
N ALA A 776 -10.78 -9.38 49.43
CA ALA A 776 -11.91 -9.44 48.47
C ALA A 776 -12.18 -8.11 47.80
N GLU A 777 -11.97 -6.97 48.48
CA GLU A 777 -12.19 -5.63 47.89
C GLU A 777 -11.10 -5.30 46.88
N ALA A 778 -9.83 -5.53 47.23
CA ALA A 778 -8.74 -5.37 46.27
C ALA A 778 -8.91 -6.29 45.06
N ALA A 779 -9.36 -7.53 45.22
CA ALA A 779 -9.67 -8.43 44.13
C ALA A 779 -10.78 -7.90 43.22
N ARG A 780 -11.84 -7.34 43.81
CA ARG A 780 -12.98 -6.75 43.07
C ARG A 780 -12.53 -5.52 42.24
N VAL A 781 -11.81 -4.59 42.82
CA VAL A 781 -11.24 -3.42 42.15
C VAL A 781 -10.35 -3.86 40.97
N THR A 782 -9.46 -4.84 41.20
CA THR A 782 -8.59 -5.39 40.14
C THR A 782 -9.39 -6.04 39.01
N LYS A 783 -10.47 -6.79 39.32
CA LYS A 783 -11.37 -7.38 38.31
C LYS A 783 -12.05 -6.29 37.46
N ALA A 784 -12.60 -5.26 38.12
CA ALA A 784 -13.29 -4.15 37.45
C ALA A 784 -12.35 -3.37 36.52
N VAL A 785 -11.14 -3.02 36.98
CA VAL A 785 -10.13 -2.36 36.15
C VAL A 785 -9.64 -3.25 35.00
N THR A 786 -9.41 -4.54 35.25
CA THR A 786 -8.98 -5.49 34.20
C THR A 786 -10.02 -5.60 33.08
N LEU A 787 -11.31 -5.71 33.44
CA LEU A 787 -12.41 -5.76 32.49
C LEU A 787 -12.50 -4.45 31.69
N TYR A 788 -12.40 -3.29 32.38
CA TYR A 788 -12.40 -1.97 31.75
C TYR A 788 -11.28 -1.81 30.72
N VAL A 789 -10.06 -2.19 31.09
CA VAL A 789 -8.88 -2.09 30.20
C VAL A 789 -9.02 -3.03 29.01
N LEU A 790 -9.49 -4.27 29.23
CA LEU A 790 -9.67 -5.24 28.15
C LEU A 790 -10.76 -4.78 27.19
N ASP A 791 -11.94 -4.34 27.65
CA ASP A 791 -13.02 -3.85 26.79
C ASP A 791 -12.54 -2.75 25.83
N ARG A 792 -11.83 -1.74 26.35
CA ARG A 792 -11.32 -0.64 25.54
C ARG A 792 -10.22 -1.08 24.58
N THR A 793 -9.40 -2.00 25.01
CA THR A 793 -8.35 -2.58 24.14
C THR A 793 -8.95 -3.38 23.00
N LEU A 794 -10.00 -4.16 23.26
CA LEU A 794 -10.72 -4.89 22.20
C LEU A 794 -11.37 -3.93 21.21
N ARG A 795 -11.92 -2.80 21.66
CA ARG A 795 -12.47 -1.75 20.78
C ARG A 795 -11.39 -1.11 19.90
N LEU A 796 -10.20 -0.81 20.45
CA LEU A 796 -9.06 -0.28 19.69
C LEU A 796 -8.58 -1.26 18.61
N LEU A 797 -8.50 -2.55 18.96
CA LEU A 797 -8.00 -3.61 18.09
C LEU A 797 -9.02 -4.05 17.04
N HIS A 798 -10.33 -3.84 17.28
CA HIS A 798 -11.40 -4.37 16.44
C HIS A 798 -11.29 -4.00 14.94
N PRO A 799 -10.93 -2.77 14.54
CA PRO A 799 -10.74 -2.47 13.12
C PRO A 799 -9.65 -3.30 12.45
N PHE A 800 -8.62 -3.71 13.19
CA PHE A 800 -7.46 -4.46 12.67
C PHE A 800 -7.69 -5.97 12.70
N VAL A 801 -8.23 -6.49 13.80
CA VAL A 801 -8.45 -7.92 14.07
C VAL A 801 -9.89 -8.16 14.53
N PRO A 802 -10.87 -7.99 13.63
CA PRO A 802 -12.28 -7.91 13.99
C PRO A 802 -12.86 -9.20 14.57
N TYR A 803 -12.37 -10.37 14.12
CA TYR A 803 -12.99 -11.65 14.51
C TYR A 803 -12.64 -12.07 15.92
N VAL A 804 -11.36 -12.10 16.27
CA VAL A 804 -10.94 -12.50 17.63
C VAL A 804 -11.44 -11.49 18.66
N THR A 805 -11.48 -10.20 18.32
CA THR A 805 -11.96 -9.17 19.25
C THR A 805 -13.46 -9.27 19.48
N GLU A 806 -14.27 -9.46 18.44
CA GLU A 806 -15.71 -9.66 18.56
C GLU A 806 -16.00 -10.91 19.40
N GLU A 807 -15.38 -12.04 19.10
CA GLU A 807 -15.64 -13.30 19.78
C GLU A 807 -15.24 -13.27 21.27
N VAL A 808 -14.10 -12.65 21.61
CA VAL A 808 -13.70 -12.44 23.01
C VAL A 808 -14.67 -11.49 23.70
N TRP A 809 -15.06 -10.40 23.05
CA TRP A 809 -15.97 -9.42 23.61
C TRP A 809 -17.38 -9.99 23.87
N GLN A 810 -17.89 -10.82 22.94
CA GLN A 810 -19.16 -11.52 23.11
C GLN A 810 -19.16 -12.50 24.30
N ALA A 811 -18.01 -13.05 24.66
CA ALA A 811 -17.87 -13.92 25.81
C ALA A 811 -17.73 -13.17 27.15
N LEU A 812 -17.27 -11.92 27.14
CA LEU A 812 -17.13 -11.06 28.31
C LEU A 812 -18.46 -10.42 28.72
N PRO A 813 -18.61 -9.99 29.97
CA PRO A 813 -19.72 -9.09 30.33
C PRO A 813 -19.64 -7.82 29.49
N HIS A 814 -20.71 -7.47 28.80
CA HIS A 814 -20.75 -6.31 27.91
C HIS A 814 -22.14 -5.68 27.83
N ARG A 815 -22.20 -4.45 27.29
CA ARG A 815 -23.43 -3.76 26.94
C ARG A 815 -23.50 -3.54 25.44
N GLY A 816 -24.64 -3.82 24.83
CA GLY A 816 -24.85 -3.73 23.39
C GLY A 816 -24.86 -5.11 22.70
N GLU A 817 -25.07 -5.12 21.39
CA GLU A 817 -25.31 -6.35 20.62
C GLU A 817 -24.05 -6.92 19.97
N ALA A 818 -23.14 -6.04 19.53
CA ALA A 818 -21.91 -6.42 18.85
C ALA A 818 -20.83 -5.34 19.03
N LEU A 819 -19.58 -5.76 19.04
CA LEU A 819 -18.42 -4.86 19.22
C LEU A 819 -18.29 -3.87 18.06
N ILE A 820 -18.60 -4.29 16.84
CA ILE A 820 -18.61 -3.42 15.64
C ILE A 820 -19.53 -2.20 15.80
N GLY A 821 -20.56 -2.31 16.62
CA GLY A 821 -21.53 -1.23 16.89
C GLY A 821 -21.20 -0.38 18.12
N GLN A 822 -20.09 -0.67 18.81
CA GLN A 822 -19.67 0.08 19.99
C GLN A 822 -18.92 1.35 19.61
N ASP A 823 -18.92 2.32 20.54
CA ASP A 823 -18.19 3.56 20.35
C ASP A 823 -16.67 3.35 20.48
N TRP A 824 -15.90 4.14 19.72
CA TRP A 824 -14.45 4.24 19.86
C TRP A 824 -14.10 4.67 21.29
N PRO A 825 -13.05 4.11 21.90
CA PRO A 825 -12.66 4.50 23.24
C PRO A 825 -12.39 6.01 23.31
N GLU A 826 -13.00 6.68 24.28
CA GLU A 826 -12.70 8.08 24.53
C GLU A 826 -11.25 8.23 25.01
N ILE A 827 -10.59 9.28 24.55
CA ILE A 827 -9.26 9.64 25.06
C ILE A 827 -9.42 10.03 26.52
N GLY A 828 -8.87 9.23 27.42
CA GLY A 828 -8.91 9.49 28.86
C GLY A 828 -8.21 10.81 29.18
N ALA A 829 -8.86 11.63 30.00
CA ALA A 829 -8.37 12.98 30.32
C ALA A 829 -7.08 12.99 31.15
N PHE A 830 -6.65 11.86 31.73
CA PHE A 830 -5.58 11.80 32.70
C PHE A 830 -4.60 10.65 32.46
N VAL A 831 -3.32 10.99 32.49
CA VAL A 831 -2.18 10.06 32.54
C VAL A 831 -1.38 10.36 33.80
N ASP A 832 -1.35 9.40 34.73
CA ASP A 832 -0.60 9.50 35.98
C ASP A 832 0.90 9.26 35.74
N ALA A 833 1.61 10.30 35.32
CA ALA A 833 3.03 10.19 35.01
C ALA A 833 3.88 9.70 36.19
N PRO A 834 3.65 10.14 37.45
CA PRO A 834 4.31 9.57 38.63
C PRO A 834 4.09 8.08 38.79
N ALA A 835 2.86 7.58 38.65
CA ALA A 835 2.57 6.15 38.71
C ALA A 835 3.22 5.37 37.57
N VAL A 836 3.25 5.92 36.36
CA VAL A 836 3.95 5.32 35.22
C VAL A 836 5.44 5.17 35.53
N SER A 837 6.11 6.22 35.97
CA SER A 837 7.53 6.18 36.31
C SER A 837 7.83 5.22 37.46
N SER A 838 6.98 5.21 38.51
CA SER A 838 7.14 4.29 39.65
C SER A 838 7.00 2.82 39.26
N PHE A 839 6.03 2.50 38.37
CA PHE A 839 5.85 1.14 37.91
C PHE A 839 6.95 0.71 36.91
N GLU A 840 7.45 1.61 36.09
CA GLU A 840 8.60 1.34 35.21
C GLU A 840 9.88 1.05 36.03
N ASN A 841 10.09 1.74 37.11
CA ASN A 841 11.14 1.41 38.07
C ASN A 841 10.92 0.03 38.73
N LEU A 842 9.67 -0.30 39.10
CA LEU A 842 9.32 -1.64 39.57
C LEU A 842 9.64 -2.71 38.52
N GLN A 843 9.34 -2.47 37.26
CA GLN A 843 9.69 -3.36 36.14
C GLN A 843 11.21 -3.53 36.03
N MET A 844 12.00 -2.48 36.25
CA MET A 844 13.45 -2.55 36.26
C MET A 844 13.93 -3.40 37.44
N ILE A 845 13.40 -3.21 38.67
CA ILE A 845 13.69 -4.04 39.82
C ILE A 845 13.51 -5.52 39.49
N VAL A 846 12.30 -5.89 39.02
CA VAL A 846 11.96 -7.26 38.69
C VAL A 846 12.88 -7.83 37.59
N THR A 847 13.14 -7.07 36.56
CA THR A 847 13.99 -7.47 35.44
C THR A 847 15.42 -7.69 35.88
N ARG A 848 15.99 -6.79 36.68
CA ARG A 848 17.35 -6.90 37.23
C ARG A 848 17.48 -8.12 38.15
N ILE A 849 16.48 -8.35 39.01
CA ILE A 849 16.46 -9.55 39.87
C ILE A 849 16.36 -10.84 39.04
N ARG A 850 15.51 -10.88 38.02
CA ARG A 850 15.40 -12.04 37.11
C ARG A 850 16.73 -12.31 36.37
N ASN A 851 17.41 -11.24 35.94
CA ASN A 851 18.74 -11.37 35.32
C ASN A 851 19.77 -11.92 36.29
N ALA A 852 19.83 -11.41 37.55
CA ALA A 852 20.70 -11.95 38.55
C ALA A 852 20.38 -13.41 38.85
N ARG A 853 19.10 -13.77 39.00
CA ARG A 853 18.69 -15.18 39.18
C ARG A 853 19.17 -16.08 38.04
N ALA A 854 19.07 -15.63 36.79
CA ALA A 854 19.54 -16.38 35.63
C ALA A 854 21.07 -16.50 35.63
N GLU A 855 21.76 -15.42 35.95
CA GLU A 855 23.21 -15.34 36.05
C GLU A 855 23.79 -16.31 37.11
N TYR A 856 23.13 -16.39 38.25
CA TYR A 856 23.49 -17.35 39.35
C TYR A 856 22.81 -18.71 39.20
N SER A 857 22.13 -18.98 38.06
CA SER A 857 21.46 -20.25 37.80
C SER A 857 20.51 -20.71 38.93
N VAL A 858 19.81 -19.74 39.53
CA VAL A 858 18.81 -20.04 40.61
C VAL A 858 17.65 -20.82 40.00
N GLU A 859 17.31 -21.94 40.61
CA GLU A 859 16.18 -22.76 40.13
C GLU A 859 14.90 -21.91 40.01
N PRO A 860 14.14 -22.10 38.94
CA PRO A 860 12.92 -21.31 38.70
C PRO A 860 11.88 -21.36 39.81
N ALA A 861 11.77 -22.48 40.54
CA ALA A 861 10.83 -22.66 41.66
C ALA A 861 11.31 -22.07 42.99
N LYS A 862 12.62 -21.84 43.14
CA LYS A 862 13.21 -21.34 44.40
C LYS A 862 12.83 -19.89 44.61
N ARG A 863 12.29 -19.53 45.77
CA ARG A 863 12.09 -18.15 46.22
C ARG A 863 13.29 -17.75 47.05
N ILE A 864 13.72 -16.48 46.88
CA ILE A 864 14.89 -15.93 47.54
C ILE A 864 14.50 -14.64 48.25
N PRO A 865 15.13 -14.31 49.44
CA PRO A 865 14.95 -13.02 50.07
C PRO A 865 15.58 -11.88 49.23
N ALA A 866 15.13 -10.65 49.49
CA ALA A 866 15.70 -9.44 48.89
C ALA A 866 15.53 -8.23 49.81
N VAL A 867 16.47 -7.29 49.74
CA VAL A 867 16.28 -5.98 50.33
C VAL A 867 16.23 -4.95 49.21
N ILE A 868 15.12 -4.23 49.11
CA ILE A 868 14.90 -3.16 48.15
C ILE A 868 15.07 -1.85 48.88
N VAL A 869 16.08 -1.09 48.51
CA VAL A 869 16.38 0.20 49.10
C VAL A 869 15.91 1.30 48.18
N ALA A 870 14.90 2.06 48.62
CA ALA A 870 14.38 3.23 47.96
C ALA A 870 14.57 4.46 48.90
N THR A 871 15.47 5.37 48.51
CA THR A 871 15.81 6.54 49.35
C THR A 871 14.72 7.59 49.34
N ASP A 872 13.90 7.66 48.31
CA ASP A 872 12.71 8.50 48.26
C ASP A 872 11.55 7.89 49.06
N ALA A 873 10.99 8.69 50.01
CA ALA A 873 9.95 8.22 50.92
C ALA A 873 8.67 7.81 50.24
N GLN A 874 8.27 8.48 49.12
CA GLN A 874 7.09 8.15 48.37
C GLN A 874 7.27 6.85 47.58
N ALA A 875 8.43 6.66 46.96
CA ALA A 875 8.82 5.44 46.28
C ALA A 875 8.91 4.26 47.25
N ASN A 876 9.49 4.47 48.44
CA ASN A 876 9.58 3.47 49.50
C ASN A 876 8.19 2.97 49.93
N SER A 877 7.26 3.90 50.21
CA SER A 877 5.87 3.56 50.52
C SER A 877 5.15 2.82 49.39
N ALA A 878 5.34 3.27 48.13
CA ALA A 878 4.73 2.66 46.98
C ALA A 878 5.21 1.23 46.74
N TYR A 879 6.52 0.96 46.81
CA TYR A 879 7.07 -0.39 46.65
C TYR A 879 6.77 -1.30 47.85
N GLY A 880 6.67 -0.72 49.05
CA GLY A 880 6.21 -1.42 50.24
C GLY A 880 4.77 -1.95 50.08
N ALA A 881 3.88 -1.12 49.54
CA ALA A 881 2.51 -1.50 49.20
C ALA A 881 2.43 -2.57 48.12
N GLU A 882 3.38 -2.59 47.19
CA GLU A 882 3.46 -3.53 46.06
C GLU A 882 4.42 -4.71 46.29
N ILE A 883 4.82 -4.98 47.56
CA ILE A 883 5.77 -6.03 47.85
C ILE A 883 5.33 -7.42 47.39
N ASN A 884 4.02 -7.72 47.47
CA ASN A 884 3.43 -8.95 47.01
C ASN A 884 3.53 -9.11 45.47
N LEU A 885 3.33 -8.00 44.76
CA LEU A 885 3.46 -7.92 43.32
C LEU A 885 4.92 -8.17 42.87
N ILE A 886 5.86 -7.41 43.47
CA ILE A 886 7.30 -7.53 43.19
C ILE A 886 7.77 -8.94 43.46
N SER A 887 7.42 -9.49 44.64
CA SER A 887 7.80 -10.83 45.05
C SER A 887 7.24 -11.92 44.16
N THR A 888 6.00 -11.78 43.70
CA THR A 888 5.38 -12.70 42.75
C THR A 888 6.10 -12.66 41.39
N LEU A 889 6.34 -11.49 40.86
CA LEU A 889 6.97 -11.32 39.53
C LEU A 889 8.46 -11.69 39.55
N ALA A 890 9.21 -11.35 40.61
CA ALA A 890 10.63 -11.65 40.71
C ALA A 890 10.93 -13.00 41.39
N ARG A 891 9.87 -13.72 41.84
CA ARG A 891 9.97 -14.99 42.58
C ARG A 891 10.81 -14.85 43.86
N LEU A 892 10.45 -13.82 44.66
CA LEU A 892 11.05 -13.58 45.98
C LEU A 892 10.23 -14.24 47.08
N ASP A 893 10.85 -14.42 48.24
CA ASP A 893 10.15 -14.79 49.44
C ASP A 893 9.54 -13.54 50.08
N VAL A 894 8.21 -13.50 50.14
CA VAL A 894 7.48 -12.30 50.62
C VAL A 894 7.77 -12.03 52.10
N ALA A 895 7.90 -13.06 52.90
CA ALA A 895 8.11 -12.90 54.37
C ALA A 895 9.51 -12.41 54.70
N GLU A 896 10.48 -12.66 53.85
CA GLU A 896 11.89 -12.31 54.04
C GLU A 896 12.35 -11.15 53.15
N THR A 897 11.42 -10.55 52.34
CA THR A 897 11.74 -9.43 51.48
C THR A 897 11.32 -8.12 52.16
N VAL A 898 12.23 -7.16 52.18
CA VAL A 898 12.03 -5.89 52.87
C VAL A 898 12.21 -4.73 51.89
N VAL A 899 11.39 -3.65 52.07
CA VAL A 899 11.58 -2.36 51.39
C VAL A 899 12.03 -1.38 52.50
N ALA A 900 13.19 -0.75 52.31
CA ALA A 900 13.80 0.15 53.28
C ALA A 900 14.26 1.46 52.65
N SER A 901 14.41 2.50 53.42
CA SER A 901 14.93 3.81 52.98
C SER A 901 16.47 3.89 52.94
N ALA A 902 17.13 2.94 53.60
CA ALA A 902 18.59 2.77 53.60
C ALA A 902 18.92 1.28 53.74
N PRO A 903 20.13 0.83 53.38
CA PRO A 903 20.54 -0.54 53.62
C PRO A 903 20.43 -0.88 55.12
N PRO A 904 19.78 -1.99 55.51
CA PRO A 904 19.76 -2.46 56.88
C PRO A 904 21.17 -2.68 57.44
N ASP A 905 21.32 -2.61 58.78
CA ASP A 905 22.65 -2.74 59.46
C ASP A 905 23.37 -4.01 59.06
N GLU A 906 22.66 -5.11 58.84
CA GLU A 906 23.21 -6.41 58.40
C GLU A 906 23.82 -6.35 57.00
N VAL A 907 23.17 -5.62 56.08
CA VAL A 907 23.67 -5.38 54.70
C VAL A 907 24.87 -4.42 54.74
N ALA A 908 24.77 -3.35 55.53
CA ALA A 908 25.83 -2.37 55.68
C ALA A 908 27.08 -2.93 56.35
N ALA A 909 26.93 -3.87 57.27
CA ALA A 909 28.04 -4.49 58.02
C ALA A 909 28.82 -5.55 57.17
N ALA A 910 28.16 -6.19 56.22
CA ALA A 910 28.76 -7.24 55.38
C ALA A 910 28.26 -7.17 53.92
N PRO A 911 28.52 -6.11 53.22
CA PRO A 911 28.01 -5.93 51.84
C PRO A 911 28.54 -7.01 50.86
N GLU A 912 29.70 -7.60 51.18
CA GLU A 912 30.27 -8.71 50.38
C GLU A 912 29.41 -9.97 50.38
N ASN A 913 28.47 -10.14 51.31
CA ASN A 913 27.56 -11.28 51.37
C ASN A 913 26.31 -11.09 50.48
N TYR A 914 26.22 -9.95 49.77
CA TYR A 914 25.08 -9.62 48.92
C TYR A 914 25.51 -9.26 47.51
N VAL A 915 24.63 -9.52 46.57
CA VAL A 915 24.70 -8.96 45.20
C VAL A 915 23.96 -7.65 45.21
N GLN A 916 24.71 -6.53 45.12
CA GLN A 916 24.14 -5.19 44.95
C GLN A 916 23.74 -4.98 43.48
N ILE A 917 22.51 -4.57 43.25
CA ILE A 917 21.94 -4.27 41.94
C ILE A 917 21.53 -2.79 41.99
N ILE A 918 22.21 -1.95 41.28
CA ILE A 918 21.84 -0.54 41.12
C ILE A 918 20.79 -0.46 40.02
N VAL A 919 19.59 0.01 40.37
CA VAL A 919 18.48 0.23 39.42
C VAL A 919 18.58 1.66 38.86
N ASN A 920 18.70 2.66 39.75
CA ASN A 920 18.99 4.07 39.44
C ASN A 920 19.61 4.74 40.69
N ASP A 921 19.82 6.05 40.65
CA ASP A 921 20.49 6.83 41.71
C ASP A 921 19.79 6.79 43.08
N SER A 922 18.50 6.45 43.14
CA SER A 922 17.67 6.40 44.35
C SER A 922 17.13 5.02 44.66
N LEU A 923 17.49 3.98 43.86
CA LEU A 923 16.89 2.68 43.97
C LEU A 923 17.91 1.56 43.75
N GLU A 924 18.09 0.74 44.80
CA GLU A 924 19.02 -0.39 44.79
C GLU A 924 18.35 -1.67 45.32
N VAL A 925 18.87 -2.80 44.92
CA VAL A 925 18.42 -4.10 45.40
C VAL A 925 19.61 -4.93 45.90
N TYR A 926 19.47 -5.53 47.06
CA TYR A 926 20.45 -6.43 47.62
C TYR A 926 19.89 -7.87 47.70
N LEU A 927 20.59 -8.80 47.11
CA LEU A 927 20.22 -10.21 47.10
C LEU A 927 21.26 -11.01 47.88
N PRO A 928 20.90 -11.74 48.93
CA PRO A 928 21.85 -12.56 49.70
C PRO A 928 22.50 -13.63 48.82
N LEU A 929 23.82 -13.68 48.80
CA LEU A 929 24.59 -14.66 48.02
C LEU A 929 24.29 -16.11 48.44
N ALA A 930 24.11 -16.37 49.71
CA ALA A 930 23.71 -17.67 50.25
C ALA A 930 22.36 -18.16 49.74
N GLY A 931 21.46 -17.22 49.38
CA GLY A 931 20.17 -17.53 48.76
C GLY A 931 20.24 -17.82 47.25
N LEU A 932 21.25 -17.25 46.56
CA LEU A 932 21.37 -17.29 45.10
C LEU A 932 21.98 -18.58 44.57
N ALA A 933 23.05 -19.08 45.21
CA ALA A 933 23.74 -20.29 44.71
C ALA A 933 24.19 -21.20 45.85
N ASP A 934 24.35 -22.49 45.59
CA ASP A 934 25.16 -23.38 46.39
C ASP A 934 26.64 -23.02 46.15
N PRO A 935 27.36 -22.44 47.14
CA PRO A 935 28.68 -21.90 46.86
C PRO A 935 29.66 -22.96 46.33
N VAL A 936 29.53 -24.22 46.75
CA VAL A 936 30.43 -25.29 46.30
C VAL A 936 30.17 -25.65 44.84
N LYS A 937 28.89 -25.75 44.44
CA LYS A 937 28.53 -26.06 43.03
C LYS A 937 28.86 -24.89 42.12
N GLU A 938 28.66 -23.66 42.60
CA GLU A 938 28.92 -22.49 41.77
C GLU A 938 30.44 -22.25 41.57
N VAL A 939 31.27 -22.47 42.58
CA VAL A 939 32.74 -22.49 42.44
C VAL A 939 33.16 -23.48 41.38
N ALA A 940 32.62 -24.71 41.44
CA ALA A 940 32.95 -25.75 40.45
C ALA A 940 32.52 -25.35 39.02
N ARG A 941 31.33 -24.76 38.87
CA ARG A 941 30.82 -24.23 37.57
C ARG A 941 31.68 -23.12 37.04
N LEU A 942 31.95 -22.11 37.87
CA LEU A 942 32.75 -20.93 37.48
C LEU A 942 34.20 -21.30 37.18
N THR A 943 34.83 -22.24 37.89
CA THR A 943 36.17 -22.76 37.59
C THR A 943 36.21 -23.47 36.23
N LYS A 944 35.16 -24.19 35.88
CA LYS A 944 35.03 -24.80 34.55
C LYS A 944 34.89 -23.73 33.47
N GLN A 945 34.14 -22.67 33.75
CA GLN A 945 33.97 -21.55 32.86
C GLN A 945 35.28 -20.77 32.71
N GLU A 946 35.98 -20.48 33.80
CA GLU A 946 37.31 -19.85 33.79
C GLU A 946 38.29 -20.64 32.91
N THR A 947 38.36 -21.97 33.09
CA THR A 947 39.24 -22.84 32.32
C THR A 947 38.94 -22.74 30.81
N LYS A 948 37.61 -22.68 30.47
CA LYS A 948 37.17 -22.54 29.07
C LYS A 948 37.56 -21.19 28.49
N MET A 949 37.24 -20.11 29.21
CA MET A 949 37.57 -18.74 28.78
C MET A 949 39.07 -18.50 28.67
N GLN A 950 39.87 -19.01 29.64
CA GLN A 950 41.32 -18.92 29.56
C GLN A 950 41.85 -19.58 28.29
N LYS A 951 41.29 -20.73 27.90
CA LYS A 951 41.68 -21.46 26.69
C LYS A 951 41.32 -20.67 25.42
N GLU A 952 40.16 -20.00 25.43
CA GLU A 952 39.73 -19.13 24.33
C GLU A 952 40.63 -17.90 24.21
N ILE A 953 41.01 -17.28 25.35
CA ILE A 953 41.97 -16.15 25.42
C ILE A 953 43.31 -16.58 24.90
N ASP A 954 43.84 -17.73 25.36
CA ASP A 954 45.14 -18.25 24.92
C ASP A 954 45.15 -18.49 23.39
N GLY A 955 44.07 -19.05 22.86
CA GLY A 955 43.92 -19.26 21.42
C GLY A 955 43.81 -17.95 20.62
N LEU A 956 43.03 -16.99 21.10
CA LEU A 956 42.85 -15.72 20.44
C LEU A 956 44.06 -14.81 20.58
N SER A 957 44.73 -14.80 21.73
CA SER A 957 46.00 -14.11 22.00
C SER A 957 47.11 -14.64 21.10
N GLY A 958 47.25 -15.98 21.00
CA GLY A 958 48.18 -16.61 20.07
C GLY A 958 47.95 -16.20 18.61
N ARG A 959 46.68 -16.04 18.23
CA ARG A 959 46.29 -15.61 16.89
C ARG A 959 46.58 -14.13 16.64
N VAL A 960 46.21 -13.26 17.58
CA VAL A 960 46.42 -11.80 17.49
C VAL A 960 47.91 -11.43 17.54
N ASN A 961 48.76 -12.22 18.24
CA ASN A 961 50.19 -12.02 18.34
C ASN A 961 50.99 -12.71 17.21
N SER A 962 50.30 -13.49 16.35
CA SER A 962 50.98 -14.16 15.23
C SER A 962 51.33 -13.17 14.11
N PRO A 963 52.61 -13.03 13.73
CA PRO A 963 53.03 -12.15 12.62
C PRO A 963 52.34 -12.48 11.30
N SER A 964 51.99 -13.74 11.09
CA SER A 964 51.29 -14.19 9.87
C SER A 964 49.83 -13.70 9.79
N PHE A 965 49.16 -13.55 10.94
CA PHE A 965 47.81 -13.00 11.00
C PHE A 965 47.79 -11.48 10.90
N VAL A 966 48.64 -10.80 11.70
CA VAL A 966 48.73 -9.34 11.75
C VAL A 966 49.10 -8.74 10.40
N ASN A 967 49.99 -9.39 9.67
CA ASN A 967 50.52 -8.85 8.40
C ASN A 967 49.70 -9.25 7.16
N LYS A 968 48.82 -10.27 7.28
CA LYS A 968 48.03 -10.80 6.12
C LYS A 968 46.54 -10.52 6.23
N ALA A 969 46.02 -10.29 7.39
CA ALA A 969 44.58 -10.01 7.58
C ALA A 969 44.29 -8.52 7.36
N PRO A 970 43.06 -8.17 6.89
CA PRO A 970 42.60 -6.76 6.82
C PRO A 970 42.66 -6.10 8.23
N ALA A 971 43.09 -4.84 8.30
CA ALA A 971 43.23 -4.11 9.55
C ALA A 971 41.97 -4.15 10.46
N ALA A 972 40.80 -4.02 9.87
CA ALA A 972 39.51 -4.11 10.59
C ALA A 972 39.30 -5.49 11.25
N VAL A 973 39.80 -6.57 10.66
CA VAL A 973 39.69 -7.93 11.23
C VAL A 973 40.67 -8.12 12.39
N VAL A 974 41.85 -7.53 12.30
CA VAL A 974 42.82 -7.54 13.38
C VAL A 974 42.33 -6.71 14.58
N GLU A 975 41.76 -5.53 14.32
CA GLU A 975 41.21 -4.66 15.34
C GLU A 975 40.00 -5.30 16.06
N LYS A 976 39.11 -5.94 15.29
CA LYS A 976 37.99 -6.72 15.85
C LYS A 976 38.48 -7.84 16.77
N ALA A 977 39.52 -8.60 16.34
CA ALA A 977 40.07 -9.68 17.13
C ALA A 977 40.76 -9.18 18.42
N ARG A 978 41.39 -8.01 18.39
CA ARG A 978 41.97 -7.37 19.59
C ARG A 978 40.90 -6.93 20.57
N LYS A 979 39.80 -6.35 20.06
CA LYS A 979 38.66 -5.98 20.90
C LYS A 979 38.02 -7.21 21.55
N GLU A 980 37.78 -8.28 20.77
CA GLU A 980 37.26 -9.54 21.30
C GLU A 980 38.17 -10.13 22.40
N LEU A 981 39.48 -10.00 22.27
CA LEU A 981 40.45 -10.45 23.27
C LEU A 981 40.35 -9.62 24.55
N SER A 982 40.28 -8.28 24.46
CA SER A 982 40.09 -7.38 25.58
C SER A 982 38.78 -7.66 26.33
N ASP A 983 37.67 -7.81 25.58
CA ASP A 983 36.34 -8.11 26.15
C ASP A 983 36.36 -9.48 26.90
N LEU A 984 37.08 -10.48 26.37
CA LEU A 984 37.22 -11.78 27.03
C LEU A 984 38.09 -11.71 28.28
N GLU A 985 39.17 -10.93 28.28
CA GLU A 985 40.04 -10.71 29.43
C GLU A 985 39.32 -9.99 30.60
N GLU A 986 38.51 -8.98 30.27
CA GLU A 986 37.64 -8.30 31.25
C GLU A 986 36.62 -9.26 31.85
N ASN A 987 35.95 -10.05 30.98
CA ASN A 987 34.98 -11.06 31.43
C ASN A 987 35.65 -12.13 32.31
N LEU A 988 36.89 -12.56 32.00
CA LEU A 988 37.65 -13.51 32.81
C LEU A 988 37.98 -12.92 34.20
N ALA A 989 38.35 -11.63 34.27
CA ALA A 989 38.61 -10.96 35.53
C ALA A 989 37.36 -10.93 36.46
N VAL A 990 36.17 -10.70 35.86
CA VAL A 990 34.87 -10.78 36.56
C VAL A 990 34.61 -12.18 37.09
N VAL A 991 34.84 -13.22 36.25
CA VAL A 991 34.67 -14.62 36.68
C VAL A 991 35.59 -14.97 37.83
N ARG A 992 36.86 -14.55 37.78
CA ARG A 992 37.83 -14.79 38.88
C ARG A 992 37.45 -14.09 40.17
N SER A 993 37.02 -12.84 40.11
CA SER A 993 36.52 -12.10 41.28
C SER A 993 35.34 -12.83 41.90
N ARG A 994 34.47 -13.38 41.10
CA ARG A 994 33.30 -14.16 41.51
C ARG A 994 33.67 -15.49 42.16
N ILE A 995 34.67 -16.23 41.64
CA ILE A 995 35.21 -17.43 42.27
C ILE A 995 35.73 -17.12 43.64
N ALA A 996 36.50 -16.05 43.82
CA ALA A 996 37.05 -15.64 45.11
C ALA A 996 35.93 -15.30 46.11
N GLN A 997 34.90 -14.61 45.71
CA GLN A 997 33.71 -14.31 46.55
C GLN A 997 32.99 -15.62 46.99
N MET A 998 32.76 -16.55 46.07
CA MET A 998 32.12 -17.82 46.39
C MET A 998 32.98 -18.69 47.28
N GLN A 999 34.31 -18.73 47.11
CA GLN A 999 35.23 -19.47 47.94
C GLN A 999 35.25 -18.91 49.38
N ALA A 1000 35.14 -17.60 49.54
CA ALA A 1000 35.04 -16.96 50.88
C ALA A 1000 33.75 -17.38 51.61
N LEU A 1001 32.64 -17.67 50.86
CA LEU A 1001 31.40 -18.22 51.45
C LEU A 1001 31.49 -19.72 51.79
N VAL A 1002 32.29 -20.49 51.09
CA VAL A 1002 32.54 -21.92 51.41
C VAL A 1002 33.40 -22.06 52.68
N SER A 1003 34.27 -21.09 52.94
CA SER A 1003 35.18 -21.09 54.11
C SER A 1003 34.56 -20.51 55.40
N LYS A 1004 33.38 -19.87 55.29
CA LYS A 1004 32.54 -19.51 56.46
C LYS A 1004 31.56 -20.59 56.77
#